data_9a5fb3914af4701382f6d6aa51cf3325
#
_entry.id   9a5fb3914af4701382f6d6aa51cf3325
#
_cell.length_a   1.000
_cell.length_b   1.000
_cell.length_c   1.000
_cell.angle_alpha   90.00
_cell.angle_beta   90.00
_cell.angle_gamma   90.00
#
_symmetry.space_group_name_H-M   'P 1'
#
loop_
_entity.id
_entity.type
_entity.pdbx_description
1 polymer ?
#
loop_
_entity_poly.entity_id
_entity_poly.type
_entity_poly.pdbx_seq_one_letter_code
_entity_poly.pdbx_strand_id
1 'polypeptide(L)'
;MKKLLGLFLLIASQSFAQTTGFTTASSQTQTKAEEVFLQQQESERYKNHLKTLTKEPHIATSKANERVRDYMADVMRKAGFQVDIYPYDIYLPVMPGSAAAEIVEPIRLPLNNKEYIHKEDPFSADPNLYFGYNAYTGSGDVTAEVVYANFGRKEDFEKLAALGVSVKGKIVLARYGGNFRGYKAKYAEANGAAGLIIFTDPGDSGYAKGLVYPEGPYYNESDIQRGSLLTLDWTGDPLTPFEPALPVDGKKKIVRKKPEDLTGMHNIPVLPLPYGAAKEIIGRMTGKPVPSGWQGGLPYTYRLEGGPELKVRVNVQQKREIQRVYNVVGTLVGSESPNEWIIAGAHYDAWGFGATDPNSGTAMLLALSESLGKLSQAGYKPKRTIKIAHWDAEEQGVIGSTEWVEHFRDELDAKGVAYFNADGAVSGKSFGAASSPSLKNLAIEATKAVPYPDSSKTVYEHWLGKRGLKEPPLGNLGGGSDHIAFYTHIGIPSWGGGTGGPSIYHSNHDSFSFYERFADPSFKMGPLVERVFGVMALRLANADVIPYDISRYGNDLKTHFEGLQKLTKAYDKSPTPFSFDALIKASDDLKKTGDDCQAALKTVNESNKKAINAELLQLERQWIDKQGMPYGSWYRSLYASPDPYSGYASWTLPAFQYEAANKSTTNLKMWEQKYLDAIGRLKTKMETITKLAK
;
A
#
# COMPACT_ATOMS: atom_id res chain seq x y z
N MET A 1 -29.42 -9.30 -73.17
CA MET A 1 -29.59 -8.40 -72.01
C MET A 1 -28.79 -8.97 -70.82
N LYS A 2 -27.56 -8.47 -70.66
CA LYS A 2 -26.67 -8.89 -69.55
C LYS A 2 -26.87 -7.90 -68.41
N LYS A 3 -27.31 -8.37 -67.19
CA LYS A 3 -27.38 -7.57 -65.99
C LYS A 3 -26.02 -7.66 -65.30
N LEU A 4 -25.30 -6.52 -65.22
CA LEU A 4 -24.16 -6.33 -64.36
C LEU A 4 -24.69 -6.13 -62.90
N LEU A 5 -24.33 -7.01 -61.99
CA LEU A 5 -24.51 -6.82 -60.57
C LEU A 5 -23.23 -6.16 -60.01
N GLY A 6 -23.31 -4.88 -59.68
CA GLY A 6 -22.23 -4.16 -59.01
C GLY A 6 -22.23 -4.54 -57.51
N LEU A 7 -21.17 -5.20 -57.04
CA LEU A 7 -20.92 -5.49 -55.66
C LEU A 7 -20.31 -4.25 -55.00
N PHE A 8 -21.11 -3.49 -54.23
CA PHE A 8 -20.61 -2.42 -53.36
C PHE A 8 -19.99 -3.09 -52.12
N LEU A 9 -18.66 -3.12 -52.03
CA LEU A 9 -17.95 -3.37 -50.78
C LEU A 9 -18.15 -2.16 -49.88
N LEU A 10 -19.01 -2.28 -48.88
CA LEU A 10 -19.03 -1.38 -47.72
C LEU A 10 -17.77 -1.65 -46.90
N ILE A 11 -16.75 -0.83 -47.08
CA ILE A 11 -15.64 -0.73 -46.13
C ILE A 11 -16.22 -0.06 -44.89
N ALA A 12 -16.60 -0.85 -43.88
CA ALA A 12 -16.89 -0.33 -42.56
C ALA A 12 -15.57 0.21 -41.99
N SER A 13 -15.38 1.52 -42.09
CA SER A 13 -14.35 2.22 -41.35
C SER A 13 -14.68 2.07 -39.87
N GLN A 14 -14.06 1.09 -39.19
CA GLN A 14 -14.05 1.05 -37.74
C GLN A 14 -13.37 2.34 -37.26
N SER A 15 -14.16 3.26 -36.75
CA SER A 15 -13.67 4.44 -36.05
C SER A 15 -13.06 3.89 -34.73
N PHE A 16 -11.77 3.58 -34.74
CA PHE A 16 -11.04 3.33 -33.51
C PHE A 16 -11.10 4.61 -32.68
N ALA A 17 -11.69 4.54 -31.49
CA ALA A 17 -11.68 5.65 -30.58
C ALA A 17 -10.20 5.98 -30.25
N GLN A 18 -9.80 7.22 -30.51
CA GLN A 18 -8.44 7.68 -30.29
C GLN A 18 -8.08 7.54 -28.80
N THR A 19 -7.01 6.81 -28.51
CA THR A 19 -6.51 6.66 -27.12
C THR A 19 -6.03 8.02 -26.60
N THR A 20 -6.41 8.37 -25.39
CA THR A 20 -6.03 9.65 -24.77
C THR A 20 -4.51 9.83 -24.74
N GLY A 21 -4.04 10.97 -25.17
CA GLY A 21 -2.62 11.31 -25.24
C GLY A 21 -1.90 10.87 -26.53
N PHE A 22 -2.62 10.28 -27.50
CA PHE A 22 -2.05 9.80 -28.76
C PHE A 22 -2.61 10.57 -29.97
N THR A 23 -1.80 10.74 -30.99
CA THR A 23 -2.29 11.10 -32.33
C THR A 23 -2.98 9.89 -32.97
N THR A 24 -3.69 10.09 -34.07
CA THR A 24 -4.31 8.97 -34.82
C THR A 24 -3.26 7.91 -35.22
N ALA A 25 -2.11 8.34 -35.72
CA ALA A 25 -1.05 7.45 -36.17
C ALA A 25 -0.39 6.68 -34.99
N SER A 26 -0.04 7.39 -33.91
CA SER A 26 0.58 6.77 -32.72
C SER A 26 -0.41 5.86 -31.98
N SER A 27 -1.72 6.19 -32.00
CA SER A 27 -2.79 5.34 -31.44
C SER A 27 -2.88 3.99 -32.15
N GLN A 28 -2.73 3.94 -33.47
CA GLN A 28 -2.72 2.68 -34.22
C GLN A 28 -1.51 1.80 -33.85
N THR A 29 -0.34 2.42 -33.70
CA THR A 29 0.88 1.71 -33.26
C THR A 29 0.71 1.19 -31.83
N GLN A 30 0.14 2.00 -30.94
CA GLN A 30 -0.14 1.61 -29.56
C GLN A 30 -1.12 0.44 -29.49
N THR A 31 -2.21 0.47 -30.26
CA THR A 31 -3.19 -0.62 -30.32
C THR A 31 -2.51 -1.94 -30.70
N LYS A 32 -1.66 -1.93 -31.73
CA LYS A 32 -0.90 -3.13 -32.12
C LYS A 32 0.06 -3.59 -31.04
N ALA A 33 0.74 -2.67 -30.36
CA ALA A 33 1.63 -3.01 -29.26
C ALA A 33 0.85 -3.66 -28.09
N GLU A 34 -0.33 -3.11 -27.75
CA GLU A 34 -1.22 -3.68 -26.72
C GLU A 34 -1.75 -5.06 -27.14
N GLU A 35 -2.16 -5.26 -28.41
CA GLU A 35 -2.59 -6.57 -28.91
C GLU A 35 -1.49 -7.62 -28.78
N VAL A 36 -0.25 -7.30 -29.18
CA VAL A 36 0.91 -8.19 -29.03
C VAL A 36 1.20 -8.45 -27.56
N PHE A 37 1.19 -7.42 -26.75
CA PHE A 37 1.42 -7.54 -25.29
C PHE A 37 0.36 -8.43 -24.63
N LEU A 38 -0.93 -8.20 -24.90
CA LEU A 38 -2.04 -8.93 -24.27
C LEU A 38 -2.11 -10.43 -24.61
N GLN A 39 -1.30 -10.90 -25.54
CA GLN A 39 -1.18 -12.32 -25.92
C GLN A 39 -0.02 -13.03 -25.20
N GLN A 40 0.82 -12.31 -24.44
CA GLN A 40 2.06 -12.88 -23.89
C GLN A 40 1.92 -13.39 -22.46
N GLN A 41 0.82 -13.10 -21.76
CA GLN A 41 0.66 -13.46 -20.36
C GLN A 41 0.28 -14.92 -20.20
N GLU A 42 1.09 -15.65 -19.44
CA GLU A 42 0.98 -17.09 -19.24
C GLU A 42 0.84 -17.42 -17.75
N SER A 43 -0.20 -18.17 -17.40
CA SER A 43 -0.44 -18.63 -16.03
C SER A 43 0.73 -19.46 -15.48
N GLU A 44 1.31 -20.32 -16.32
CA GLU A 44 2.43 -21.19 -15.91
C GLU A 44 3.69 -20.38 -15.59
N ARG A 45 3.98 -19.33 -16.35
CA ARG A 45 5.10 -18.43 -16.09
C ARG A 45 4.95 -17.73 -14.74
N TYR A 46 3.79 -17.15 -14.50
CA TYR A 46 3.46 -16.52 -13.22
C TYR A 46 3.57 -17.51 -12.04
N LYS A 47 2.97 -18.72 -12.20
CA LYS A 47 3.05 -19.79 -11.21
C LYS A 47 4.49 -20.16 -10.87
N ASN A 48 5.35 -20.29 -11.87
CA ASN A 48 6.75 -20.66 -11.70
C ASN A 48 7.55 -19.59 -10.95
N HIS A 49 7.31 -18.31 -11.23
CA HIS A 49 7.89 -17.23 -10.45
C HIS A 49 7.45 -17.30 -9.00
N LEU A 50 6.14 -17.35 -8.74
CA LEU A 50 5.60 -17.40 -7.39
C LEU A 50 6.14 -18.60 -6.59
N LYS A 51 6.15 -19.80 -7.21
CA LYS A 51 6.70 -21.01 -6.59
C LYS A 51 8.19 -20.88 -6.25
N THR A 52 8.96 -20.17 -7.08
CA THR A 52 10.39 -19.96 -6.85
C THR A 52 10.63 -18.97 -5.74
N LEU A 53 9.89 -17.86 -5.70
CA LEU A 53 9.98 -16.84 -4.66
C LEU A 53 9.60 -17.39 -3.29
N THR A 54 8.57 -18.23 -3.23
CA THR A 54 8.03 -18.80 -1.99
C THR A 54 8.60 -20.16 -1.60
N LYS A 55 9.78 -20.50 -2.15
CA LYS A 55 10.41 -21.78 -1.86
C LYS A 55 10.87 -21.93 -0.40
N GLU A 56 11.31 -20.84 0.19
CA GLU A 56 11.83 -20.75 1.56
C GLU A 56 11.25 -19.49 2.24
N PRO A 57 11.08 -19.47 3.58
CA PRO A 57 10.82 -18.23 4.29
C PRO A 57 11.95 -17.23 4.08
N HIS A 58 11.64 -15.96 3.73
CA HIS A 58 12.65 -14.97 3.32
C HIS A 58 12.42 -13.60 3.93
N ILE A 59 12.59 -13.55 5.25
CA ILE A 59 12.58 -12.28 6.01
C ILE A 59 13.76 -11.41 5.55
N ALA A 60 13.57 -10.09 5.52
CA ALA A 60 14.63 -9.12 5.22
C ALA A 60 15.95 -9.48 5.96
N THR A 61 17.08 -9.31 5.30
CA THR A 61 18.45 -9.67 5.77
C THR A 61 18.78 -11.17 5.84
N SER A 62 17.82 -12.06 5.62
CA SER A 62 18.08 -13.50 5.60
C SER A 62 18.81 -13.93 4.32
N LYS A 63 19.52 -15.07 4.39
CA LYS A 63 20.17 -15.66 3.21
C LYS A 63 19.15 -16.14 2.15
N ALA A 64 17.94 -16.49 2.56
CA ALA A 64 16.85 -16.78 1.64
C ALA A 64 16.45 -15.53 0.87
N ASN A 65 16.33 -14.38 1.56
CA ASN A 65 16.01 -13.10 0.93
C ASN A 65 17.08 -12.65 -0.08
N GLU A 66 18.38 -12.89 0.20
CA GLU A 66 19.47 -12.65 -0.77
C GLU A 66 19.30 -13.53 -2.03
N ARG A 67 18.91 -14.81 -1.89
CA ARG A 67 18.63 -15.70 -3.04
C ARG A 67 17.44 -15.21 -3.88
N VAL A 68 16.40 -14.73 -3.25
CA VAL A 68 15.24 -14.10 -3.92
C VAL A 68 15.68 -12.87 -4.69
N ARG A 69 16.48 -11.98 -4.08
CA ARG A 69 17.11 -10.82 -4.74
C ARG A 69 17.85 -11.21 -6.02
N ASP A 70 18.73 -12.20 -5.91
CA ASP A 70 19.59 -12.63 -7.02
C ASP A 70 18.75 -13.26 -8.15
N TYR A 71 17.73 -14.04 -7.79
CA TYR A 71 16.77 -14.59 -8.75
C TYR A 71 16.04 -13.51 -9.54
N MET A 72 15.49 -12.51 -8.86
CA MET A 72 14.77 -11.39 -9.50
C MET A 72 15.68 -10.62 -10.46
N ALA A 73 16.89 -10.31 -10.00
CA ALA A 73 17.89 -9.63 -10.81
C ALA A 73 18.23 -10.42 -12.09
N ASP A 74 18.38 -11.75 -11.98
CA ASP A 74 18.67 -12.62 -13.11
C ASP A 74 17.51 -12.69 -14.11
N VAL A 75 16.26 -12.82 -13.64
CA VAL A 75 15.06 -12.80 -14.50
C VAL A 75 14.99 -11.51 -15.30
N MET A 76 15.12 -10.35 -14.65
CA MET A 76 15.06 -9.06 -15.34
C MET A 76 16.22 -8.86 -16.32
N ARG A 77 17.46 -9.30 -15.99
CA ARG A 77 18.59 -9.26 -16.95
C ARG A 77 18.31 -10.10 -18.19
N LYS A 78 17.77 -11.33 -18.03
CA LYS A 78 17.39 -12.21 -19.14
C LYS A 78 16.27 -11.61 -19.98
N ALA A 79 15.38 -10.85 -19.37
CA ALA A 79 14.34 -10.09 -20.07
C ALA A 79 14.89 -8.85 -20.84
N GLY A 80 16.18 -8.52 -20.70
CA GLY A 80 16.80 -7.41 -21.41
C GLY A 80 16.81 -6.08 -20.64
N PHE A 81 16.49 -6.08 -19.36
CA PHE A 81 16.60 -4.91 -18.50
C PHE A 81 18.05 -4.69 -18.03
N GLN A 82 18.44 -3.43 -17.91
CA GLN A 82 19.63 -3.04 -17.15
C GLN A 82 19.25 -3.13 -15.66
N VAL A 83 20.00 -3.90 -14.86
CA VAL A 83 19.63 -4.16 -13.45
C VAL A 83 20.70 -3.63 -12.52
N ASP A 84 20.28 -2.73 -11.64
CA ASP A 84 21.07 -2.19 -10.55
C ASP A 84 20.58 -2.75 -9.21
N ILE A 85 21.51 -2.99 -8.28
CA ILE A 85 21.22 -3.42 -6.91
C ILE A 85 21.75 -2.32 -5.98
N TYR A 86 20.85 -1.73 -5.19
CA TYR A 86 21.14 -0.62 -4.30
C TYR A 86 21.20 -1.09 -2.85
N PRO A 87 22.38 -1.11 -2.21
CA PRO A 87 22.51 -1.44 -0.80
C PRO A 87 22.17 -0.24 0.09
N TYR A 88 21.47 -0.52 1.20
CA TYR A 88 21.19 0.44 2.28
C TYR A 88 21.53 -0.20 3.63
N ASP A 89 22.09 0.57 4.55
CA ASP A 89 22.41 0.14 5.91
C ASP A 89 21.41 0.76 6.88
N ILE A 90 20.39 0.00 7.28
CA ILE A 90 19.21 0.44 8.00
C ILE A 90 19.15 -0.15 9.41
N TYR A 91 18.46 0.54 10.33
CA TYR A 91 18.34 0.13 11.72
C TYR A 91 17.17 -0.85 11.90
N LEU A 92 17.50 -2.14 12.04
CA LEU A 92 16.54 -3.23 12.09
C LEU A 92 16.62 -4.06 13.38
N PRO A 93 15.50 -4.69 13.79
CA PRO A 93 15.55 -5.78 14.74
C PRO A 93 16.36 -6.95 14.18
N VAL A 94 17.19 -7.55 15.04
CA VAL A 94 17.82 -8.85 14.76
C VAL A 94 16.79 -9.93 15.02
N MET A 95 16.34 -10.54 13.97
CA MET A 95 15.21 -11.47 14.03
C MET A 95 15.61 -12.90 14.39
N PRO A 96 14.75 -13.63 15.07
CA PRO A 96 13.46 -13.21 15.64
C PRO A 96 13.56 -12.68 17.07
N GLY A 97 14.72 -12.74 17.73
CA GLY A 97 14.84 -12.53 19.15
C GLY A 97 14.26 -13.70 19.97
N SER A 98 13.62 -13.42 21.11
CA SER A 98 12.84 -14.39 21.85
C SER A 98 11.51 -13.79 22.32
N ALA A 99 10.44 -14.61 22.33
CA ALA A 99 9.12 -14.19 22.76
C ALA A 99 8.33 -15.37 23.33
N ALA A 100 7.76 -15.18 24.52
CA ALA A 100 6.94 -16.17 25.21
C ALA A 100 5.87 -15.50 26.06
N ALA A 101 4.74 -16.17 26.23
CA ALA A 101 3.73 -15.80 27.21
C ALA A 101 3.23 -17.02 27.96
N GLU A 102 2.82 -16.83 29.23
CA GLU A 102 2.20 -17.85 30.06
C GLU A 102 1.14 -17.23 30.97
N ILE A 103 0.08 -17.95 31.25
CA ILE A 103 -0.76 -17.67 32.43
C ILE A 103 0.02 -18.19 33.65
N VAL A 104 0.22 -17.34 34.67
CA VAL A 104 0.95 -17.73 35.90
C VAL A 104 0.00 -17.94 37.06
N GLU A 105 -1.15 -17.29 37.07
CA GLU A 105 -2.23 -17.44 38.03
C GLU A 105 -3.57 -17.47 37.28
N PRO A 106 -4.58 -18.27 37.73
CA PRO A 106 -4.60 -19.17 38.87
C PRO A 106 -3.92 -20.53 38.64
N ILE A 107 -3.51 -20.80 37.40
CA ILE A 107 -2.78 -22.02 37.01
C ILE A 107 -1.60 -21.63 36.14
N ARG A 108 -0.53 -22.41 36.18
CA ARG A 108 0.59 -22.20 35.27
C ARG A 108 0.31 -22.87 33.92
N LEU A 109 0.14 -22.07 32.88
CA LEU A 109 -0.18 -22.54 31.54
C LEU A 109 0.63 -21.77 30.48
N PRO A 110 1.65 -22.38 29.84
CA PRO A 110 2.32 -21.80 28.69
C PRO A 110 1.32 -21.55 27.55
N LEU A 111 1.41 -20.38 26.92
CA LEU A 111 0.58 -20.01 25.79
C LEU A 111 1.31 -20.32 24.49
N ASN A 112 0.67 -21.08 23.60
CA ASN A 112 1.27 -21.41 22.31
C ASN A 112 1.45 -20.15 21.46
N ASN A 113 2.64 -19.95 20.87
CA ASN A 113 2.96 -18.89 19.95
C ASN A 113 3.61 -19.41 18.64
N LYS A 114 3.24 -20.61 18.21
CA LYS A 114 3.65 -21.23 16.94
C LYS A 114 2.43 -21.76 16.21
N GLU A 115 2.46 -21.67 14.90
CA GLU A 115 1.46 -22.28 14.04
C GLU A 115 1.58 -23.81 14.03
N TYR A 116 0.46 -24.50 13.77
CA TYR A 116 0.42 -25.95 13.64
C TYR A 116 1.05 -26.41 12.31
N ILE A 117 1.59 -27.62 12.33
CA ILE A 117 2.06 -28.30 11.12
C ILE A 117 0.88 -29.07 10.53
N HIS A 118 0.56 -28.77 9.25
CA HIS A 118 -0.52 -29.42 8.51
C HIS A 118 0.03 -30.39 7.46
N LYS A 119 -0.50 -31.59 7.40
CA LYS A 119 -0.08 -32.61 6.40
C LYS A 119 -0.38 -32.17 4.97
N GLU A 120 -1.42 -31.36 4.82
CA GLU A 120 -1.90 -30.78 3.55
C GLU A 120 -1.02 -29.62 3.07
N ASP A 121 -0.18 -29.10 3.94
CA ASP A 121 0.77 -28.01 3.65
C ASP A 121 2.19 -28.38 4.11
N PRO A 122 3.00 -28.97 3.22
CA PRO A 122 4.39 -29.33 3.57
C PRO A 122 5.26 -28.10 3.93
N PHE A 123 4.91 -26.91 3.50
CA PHE A 123 5.61 -25.68 3.86
C PHE A 123 5.49 -25.38 5.38
N SER A 124 4.39 -25.74 6.01
CA SER A 124 4.16 -25.52 7.45
C SER A 124 5.18 -26.20 8.36
N ALA A 125 5.93 -27.20 7.85
CA ALA A 125 6.97 -27.92 8.57
C ALA A 125 8.38 -27.36 8.36
N ASP A 126 8.54 -26.23 7.65
CA ASP A 126 9.87 -25.66 7.38
C ASP A 126 10.55 -25.23 8.69
N PRO A 127 11.78 -25.71 8.98
CA PRO A 127 12.49 -25.41 10.22
C PRO A 127 12.92 -23.95 10.38
N ASN A 128 12.88 -23.16 9.30
CA ASN A 128 13.23 -21.74 9.30
C ASN A 128 12.05 -20.82 9.62
N LEU A 129 10.86 -21.38 9.84
CA LEU A 129 9.70 -20.62 10.30
C LEU A 129 9.87 -20.18 11.74
N TYR A 130 9.60 -18.91 12.01
CA TYR A 130 9.69 -18.35 13.35
C TYR A 130 8.35 -18.41 14.09
N PHE A 131 8.43 -18.39 15.42
CA PHE A 131 7.28 -18.18 16.30
C PHE A 131 6.63 -16.80 16.06
N GLY A 132 5.52 -16.51 16.74
CA GLY A 132 4.87 -15.21 16.69
C GLY A 132 5.70 -14.11 17.35
N TYR A 133 5.95 -13.03 16.62
CA TYR A 133 6.69 -11.85 17.10
C TYR A 133 6.25 -10.58 16.35
N ASN A 134 6.53 -9.42 16.97
CA ASN A 134 6.41 -8.12 16.31
C ASN A 134 7.80 -7.47 16.21
N ALA A 135 8.13 -6.93 15.03
CA ALA A 135 9.35 -6.14 14.85
C ALA A 135 9.23 -4.80 15.60
N TYR A 136 10.35 -4.33 16.15
CA TYR A 136 10.47 -3.10 16.94
C TYR A 136 9.66 -3.10 18.25
N THR A 137 9.35 -4.27 18.79
CA THR A 137 8.80 -4.39 20.16
C THR A 137 9.81 -3.92 21.21
N GLY A 138 9.34 -3.39 22.33
CA GLY A 138 10.17 -3.22 23.53
C GLY A 138 10.61 -4.58 24.06
N SER A 139 11.81 -4.65 24.69
CA SER A 139 12.24 -5.82 25.43
C SER A 139 11.80 -5.70 26.89
N GLY A 140 11.34 -6.80 27.47
CA GLY A 140 10.90 -6.83 28.87
C GLY A 140 10.38 -8.21 29.29
N ASP A 141 10.28 -8.39 30.58
CA ASP A 141 9.68 -9.55 31.25
C ASP A 141 8.70 -9.05 32.30
N VAL A 142 7.42 -9.15 32.00
CA VAL A 142 6.34 -8.51 32.77
C VAL A 142 5.30 -9.55 33.15
N THR A 143 4.92 -9.57 34.43
CA THR A 143 3.79 -10.36 34.94
C THR A 143 2.76 -9.42 35.56
N ALA A 144 1.54 -9.38 35.03
CA ALA A 144 0.48 -8.49 35.51
C ALA A 144 -0.93 -9.03 35.21
N GLU A 145 -1.92 -8.35 35.81
CA GLU A 145 -3.33 -8.52 35.46
C GLU A 145 -3.58 -8.13 34.00
N VAL A 146 -4.70 -8.60 33.42
CA VAL A 146 -5.06 -8.36 32.03
C VAL A 146 -6.26 -7.43 31.91
N VAL A 147 -6.21 -6.51 30.93
CA VAL A 147 -7.34 -5.67 30.53
C VAL A 147 -7.57 -5.82 29.02
N TYR A 148 -8.80 -6.10 28.62
CA TYR A 148 -9.19 -6.17 27.22
C TYR A 148 -9.55 -4.78 26.69
N ALA A 149 -8.91 -4.36 25.60
CA ALA A 149 -9.04 -3.02 25.01
C ALA A 149 -9.58 -3.04 23.57
N ASN A 150 -10.50 -3.96 23.24
CA ASN A 150 -11.10 -4.07 21.91
C ASN A 150 -10.04 -4.09 20.79
N PHE A 151 -10.05 -3.11 19.87
CA PHE A 151 -9.03 -2.98 18.83
C PHE A 151 -7.81 -2.15 19.26
N GLY A 152 -7.74 -1.67 20.51
CA GLY A 152 -6.62 -0.84 20.99
C GLY A 152 -6.48 0.49 20.25
N ARG A 153 -7.57 1.08 19.79
CA ARG A 153 -7.60 2.43 19.22
C ARG A 153 -7.57 3.47 20.33
N LYS A 154 -7.30 4.72 19.95
CA LYS A 154 -7.36 5.85 20.88
C LYS A 154 -8.70 5.91 21.62
N GLU A 155 -9.80 5.79 20.89
CA GLU A 155 -11.17 5.84 21.41
C GLU A 155 -11.48 4.66 22.34
N ASP A 156 -10.85 3.50 22.12
CA ASP A 156 -11.01 2.33 22.99
C ASP A 156 -10.41 2.60 24.38
N PHE A 157 -9.24 3.22 24.47
CA PHE A 157 -8.63 3.63 25.74
C PHE A 157 -9.41 4.76 26.43
N GLU A 158 -9.89 5.75 25.67
CA GLU A 158 -10.79 6.79 26.19
C GLU A 158 -12.08 6.18 26.76
N LYS A 159 -12.63 5.16 26.11
CA LYS A 159 -13.82 4.43 26.57
C LYS A 159 -13.54 3.63 27.84
N LEU A 160 -12.37 2.95 27.95
CA LEU A 160 -11.97 2.26 29.18
C LEU A 160 -11.86 3.24 30.35
N ALA A 161 -11.21 4.38 30.16
CA ALA A 161 -11.11 5.42 31.18
C ALA A 161 -12.49 5.92 31.62
N ALA A 162 -13.41 6.18 30.69
CA ALA A 162 -14.78 6.58 31.01
C ALA A 162 -15.58 5.51 31.75
N LEU A 163 -15.21 4.22 31.62
CA LEU A 163 -15.80 3.10 32.37
C LEU A 163 -15.13 2.84 33.74
N GLY A 164 -14.12 3.66 34.07
CA GLY A 164 -13.34 3.51 35.32
C GLY A 164 -12.33 2.36 35.28
N VAL A 165 -11.98 1.83 34.09
CA VAL A 165 -11.02 0.74 33.91
C VAL A 165 -9.64 1.32 33.57
N SER A 166 -8.64 1.02 34.44
CA SER A 166 -7.26 1.45 34.25
C SER A 166 -6.42 0.33 33.63
N VAL A 167 -5.61 0.65 32.64
CA VAL A 167 -4.60 -0.24 32.06
C VAL A 167 -3.22 -0.04 32.67
N LYS A 168 -3.05 0.93 33.57
CA LYS A 168 -1.75 1.26 34.15
C LYS A 168 -1.15 0.09 34.92
N GLY A 169 0.07 -0.32 34.53
CA GLY A 169 0.79 -1.44 35.11
C GLY A 169 0.22 -2.81 34.74
N LYS A 170 -0.76 -2.88 33.83
CA LYS A 170 -1.41 -4.12 33.42
C LYS A 170 -0.96 -4.54 32.00
N ILE A 171 -1.22 -5.78 31.62
CA ILE A 171 -1.07 -6.27 30.25
C ILE A 171 -2.39 -5.98 29.50
N VAL A 172 -2.29 -5.25 28.41
CA VAL A 172 -3.42 -5.01 27.51
C VAL A 172 -3.56 -6.20 26.57
N LEU A 173 -4.80 -6.67 26.37
CA LEU A 173 -5.18 -7.64 25.35
C LEU A 173 -6.02 -6.92 24.27
N ALA A 174 -5.56 -6.91 23.02
CA ALA A 174 -6.26 -6.24 21.93
C ALA A 174 -6.40 -7.13 20.69
N ARG A 175 -7.49 -6.93 19.92
CA ARG A 175 -7.70 -7.61 18.65
C ARG A 175 -6.93 -6.91 17.51
N TYR A 176 -6.48 -7.68 16.53
CA TYR A 176 -6.09 -7.11 15.22
C TYR A 176 -7.30 -6.45 14.52
N GLY A 177 -7.03 -5.55 13.57
CA GLY A 177 -8.06 -4.76 12.90
C GLY A 177 -8.26 -3.38 13.54
N GLY A 178 -9.00 -2.54 12.87
CA GLY A 178 -9.37 -1.19 13.33
C GLY A 178 -8.28 -0.12 13.20
N ASN A 179 -7.02 -0.44 13.42
CA ASN A 179 -5.84 0.40 13.21
C ASN A 179 -4.59 -0.46 12.99
N PHE A 180 -3.51 0.17 12.52
CA PHE A 180 -2.19 -0.47 12.44
C PHE A 180 -1.70 -0.90 13.83
N ARG A 181 -1.04 -2.07 13.90
CA ARG A 181 -0.65 -2.72 15.18
C ARG A 181 0.26 -1.86 16.05
N GLY A 182 1.12 -1.04 15.44
CA GLY A 182 1.97 -0.11 16.16
C GLY A 182 1.20 0.95 16.96
N TYR A 183 0.05 1.40 16.47
CA TYR A 183 -0.79 2.35 17.21
C TYR A 183 -1.45 1.72 18.44
N LYS A 184 -1.71 0.41 18.43
CA LYS A 184 -2.18 -0.30 19.63
C LYS A 184 -1.10 -0.26 20.72
N ALA A 185 0.17 -0.47 20.34
CA ALA A 185 1.31 -0.35 21.25
C ALA A 185 1.48 1.09 21.76
N LYS A 186 1.44 2.07 20.84
CA LYS A 186 1.53 3.52 21.14
C LYS A 186 0.48 3.94 22.19
N TYR A 187 -0.78 3.56 21.98
CA TYR A 187 -1.85 3.95 22.90
C TYR A 187 -1.82 3.15 24.21
N ALA A 188 -1.46 1.87 24.19
CA ALA A 188 -1.28 1.07 25.42
C ALA A 188 -0.17 1.70 26.28
N GLU A 189 0.99 1.98 25.71
CA GLU A 189 2.13 2.61 26.40
C GLU A 189 1.77 4.01 26.92
N ALA A 190 1.13 4.84 26.12
CA ALA A 190 0.69 6.19 26.53
C ALA A 190 -0.30 6.17 27.71
N ASN A 191 -1.07 5.10 27.89
CA ASN A 191 -1.96 4.89 29.04
C ASN A 191 -1.30 4.12 30.19
N GLY A 192 0.02 3.86 30.13
CA GLY A 192 0.81 3.27 31.18
C GLY A 192 0.70 1.74 31.28
N ALA A 193 0.30 1.04 30.23
CA ALA A 193 0.33 -0.41 30.18
C ALA A 193 1.75 -0.95 30.36
N ALA A 194 1.89 -2.09 31.03
CA ALA A 194 3.18 -2.74 31.23
C ALA A 194 3.59 -3.66 30.06
N GLY A 195 2.62 -4.12 29.28
CA GLY A 195 2.81 -4.94 28.09
C GLY A 195 1.55 -5.03 27.26
N LEU A 196 1.66 -5.60 26.05
CA LEU A 196 0.55 -5.75 25.13
C LEU A 196 0.57 -7.13 24.48
N ILE A 197 -0.58 -7.78 24.44
CA ILE A 197 -0.83 -8.97 23.61
C ILE A 197 -1.81 -8.56 22.52
N ILE A 198 -1.49 -8.91 21.25
CA ILE A 198 -2.37 -8.67 20.11
C ILE A 198 -2.76 -10.04 19.54
N PHE A 199 -4.03 -10.24 19.19
CA PHE A 199 -4.49 -11.49 18.60
C PHE A 199 -5.48 -11.28 17.46
N THR A 200 -5.53 -12.22 16.52
CA THR A 200 -6.55 -12.25 15.47
C THR A 200 -7.81 -12.92 16.01
N ASP A 201 -8.89 -12.15 16.14
CA ASP A 201 -10.15 -12.68 16.66
C ASP A 201 -10.89 -13.50 15.60
N PRO A 202 -11.45 -14.69 15.93
CA PRO A 202 -12.16 -15.52 14.96
C PRO A 202 -13.45 -14.88 14.42
N GLY A 203 -14.01 -13.89 15.10
CA GLY A 203 -15.12 -13.06 14.60
C GLY A 203 -14.69 -12.11 13.48
N ASP A 204 -13.42 -11.73 13.42
CA ASP A 204 -12.89 -10.81 12.43
C ASP A 204 -12.31 -11.55 11.21
N SER A 205 -11.57 -12.66 11.40
CA SER A 205 -10.87 -13.36 10.32
C SER A 205 -10.77 -14.89 10.49
N GLY A 206 -11.53 -15.50 11.39
CA GLY A 206 -11.49 -16.94 11.66
C GLY A 206 -12.79 -17.67 11.33
N TYR A 207 -13.10 -18.70 12.09
CA TYR A 207 -14.21 -19.63 11.83
C TYR A 207 -15.60 -18.97 11.74
N ALA A 208 -15.79 -17.79 12.27
CA ALA A 208 -17.04 -17.04 12.11
C ALA A 208 -17.25 -16.49 10.69
N LYS A 209 -16.19 -16.47 9.86
CA LYS A 209 -16.23 -16.02 8.45
C LYS A 209 -16.36 -17.20 7.48
N GLY A 210 -15.95 -18.40 7.86
CA GLY A 210 -15.99 -19.58 7.00
C GLY A 210 -15.03 -20.66 7.47
N LEU A 211 -14.73 -21.61 6.59
CA LEU A 211 -13.74 -22.66 6.87
C LEU A 211 -12.36 -22.04 7.10
N VAL A 212 -11.68 -22.55 8.13
CA VAL A 212 -10.32 -22.12 8.48
C VAL A 212 -9.27 -23.00 7.81
N TYR A 213 -8.04 -22.52 7.74
CA TYR A 213 -6.93 -23.27 7.19
C TYR A 213 -6.66 -24.55 8.05
N PRO A 214 -6.41 -25.72 7.42
CA PRO A 214 -6.14 -25.95 5.99
C PRO A 214 -7.39 -26.24 5.11
N GLU A 215 -8.61 -26.31 5.64
CA GLU A 215 -9.83 -26.60 4.88
C GLU A 215 -10.39 -25.40 4.14
N GLY A 216 -10.03 -24.18 4.56
CA GLY A 216 -10.50 -22.91 4.00
C GLY A 216 -9.50 -21.76 4.17
N PRO A 217 -9.88 -20.56 3.71
CA PRO A 217 -8.96 -19.43 3.60
C PRO A 217 -8.89 -18.52 4.83
N TYR A 218 -9.50 -18.91 5.96
CA TYR A 218 -9.50 -18.08 7.16
C TYR A 218 -8.52 -18.60 8.22
N TYR A 219 -8.12 -17.74 9.15
CA TYR A 219 -7.22 -18.09 10.24
C TYR A 219 -7.74 -19.24 11.09
N ASN A 220 -6.94 -20.27 11.30
CA ASN A 220 -7.19 -21.30 12.30
C ASN A 220 -6.74 -20.84 13.70
N GLU A 221 -6.96 -21.68 14.72
CA GLU A 221 -6.65 -21.33 16.11
C GLU A 221 -5.15 -21.18 16.43
N SER A 222 -4.27 -21.54 15.49
CA SER A 222 -2.82 -21.41 15.65
C SER A 222 -2.20 -20.31 14.82
N ASP A 223 -2.92 -19.75 13.82
CA ASP A 223 -2.39 -18.72 12.93
C ASP A 223 -2.07 -17.43 13.68
N ILE A 224 -0.91 -16.86 13.37
CA ILE A 224 -0.39 -15.66 14.05
C ILE A 224 -0.08 -14.59 13.01
N GLN A 225 -0.69 -13.42 13.13
CA GLN A 225 -0.35 -12.24 12.36
C GLN A 225 0.90 -11.58 12.95
N ARG A 226 2.01 -11.58 12.23
CA ARG A 226 3.26 -10.86 12.57
C ARG A 226 3.18 -9.40 12.13
N GLY A 227 4.24 -8.64 12.30
CA GLY A 227 4.38 -7.32 11.70
C GLY A 227 5.16 -6.31 12.54
N SER A 228 5.51 -5.19 11.91
CA SER A 228 6.19 -4.06 12.54
C SER A 228 5.29 -3.26 13.48
N LEU A 229 5.90 -2.64 14.49
CA LEU A 229 5.24 -1.71 15.42
C LEU A 229 5.64 -0.25 15.22
N LEU A 230 6.48 0.07 14.23
CA LEU A 230 6.95 1.44 14.02
C LEU A 230 5.80 2.44 13.83
N THR A 231 5.84 3.53 14.61
CA THR A 231 4.89 4.66 14.52
C THR A 231 5.63 5.99 14.56
N LEU A 232 6.68 6.10 13.76
CA LEU A 232 7.47 7.32 13.62
C LEU A 232 6.68 8.42 12.89
N ASP A 233 7.13 9.65 13.04
CA ASP A 233 6.57 10.82 12.34
C ASP A 233 7.11 10.93 10.88
N TRP A 234 7.74 9.86 10.39
CA TRP A 234 8.22 9.67 9.01
C TRP A 234 8.15 8.19 8.63
N THR A 235 8.33 7.90 7.35
CA THR A 235 8.46 6.54 6.80
C THR A 235 9.92 6.29 6.44
N GLY A 236 10.39 5.04 6.47
CA GLY A 236 11.79 4.69 6.14
C GLY A 236 12.64 4.37 7.37
N ASP A 237 13.96 4.43 7.21
CA ASP A 237 14.90 4.08 8.28
C ASP A 237 14.72 4.96 9.52
N PRO A 238 14.62 4.37 10.71
CA PRO A 238 14.46 5.14 11.94
C PRO A 238 15.59 6.15 12.21
N LEU A 239 16.80 5.89 11.73
CA LEU A 239 17.97 6.73 12.03
C LEU A 239 18.27 7.81 10.99
N THR A 240 17.68 7.76 9.80
CA THR A 240 18.02 8.67 8.68
C THR A 240 16.82 9.36 8.04
N PRO A 241 15.88 9.98 8.78
CA PRO A 241 14.75 10.66 8.17
C PRO A 241 15.21 11.74 7.18
N PHE A 242 14.60 11.80 6.00
CA PHE A 242 14.90 12.72 4.89
C PHE A 242 16.19 12.47 4.11
N GLU A 243 17.03 11.54 4.54
CA GLU A 243 18.30 11.21 3.89
C GLU A 243 18.42 9.70 3.71
N PRO A 244 18.91 9.22 2.57
CA PRO A 244 19.02 7.78 2.34
C PRO A 244 20.01 7.13 3.32
N ALA A 245 19.67 5.98 3.87
CA ALA A 245 20.51 5.17 4.74
C ALA A 245 21.65 4.49 3.96
N LEU A 246 22.49 5.27 3.27
CA LEU A 246 23.59 4.75 2.46
C LEU A 246 24.54 3.88 3.27
N PRO A 247 25.27 2.94 2.63
CA PRO A 247 26.21 2.04 3.30
C PRO A 247 27.21 2.76 4.20
N VAL A 248 27.36 2.25 5.44
CA VAL A 248 28.31 2.84 6.42
C VAL A 248 29.77 2.76 5.97
N ASP A 249 30.10 1.79 5.13
CA ASP A 249 31.40 1.61 4.49
C ASP A 249 31.51 2.35 3.13
N GLY A 250 30.43 3.02 2.69
CA GLY A 250 30.37 3.78 1.45
C GLY A 250 31.20 5.09 1.50
N LYS A 251 31.41 5.67 0.31
CA LYS A 251 32.17 6.95 0.17
C LYS A 251 31.41 8.14 0.75
N LYS A 252 30.10 8.23 0.52
CA LYS A 252 29.24 9.28 1.09
C LYS A 252 28.81 8.87 2.49
N LYS A 253 29.09 9.71 3.47
CA LYS A 253 28.69 9.49 4.87
C LYS A 253 27.38 10.19 5.14
N ILE A 254 26.45 9.51 5.79
CA ILE A 254 25.16 10.04 6.22
C ILE A 254 25.18 10.16 7.74
N VAL A 255 24.66 11.28 8.23
CA VAL A 255 24.51 11.51 9.68
C VAL A 255 23.27 10.74 10.14
N ARG A 256 23.47 9.81 11.06
CA ARG A 256 22.40 9.02 11.67
C ARG A 256 22.02 9.57 13.03
N LYS A 257 20.72 9.57 13.34
CA LYS A 257 20.25 9.79 14.70
C LYS A 257 20.81 8.68 15.60
N LYS A 258 20.91 8.98 16.89
CA LYS A 258 21.21 7.95 17.87
C LYS A 258 19.91 7.20 18.24
N PRO A 259 19.96 5.87 18.46
CA PRO A 259 18.77 5.10 18.85
C PRO A 259 18.06 5.64 20.09
N GLU A 260 18.81 6.18 21.08
CA GLU A 260 18.28 6.77 22.28
C GLU A 260 17.51 8.08 22.08
N ASP A 261 17.74 8.77 20.96
CA ASP A 261 17.06 10.04 20.61
C ASP A 261 15.76 9.82 19.82
N LEU A 262 15.41 8.55 19.52
CA LEU A 262 14.21 8.23 18.75
C LEU A 262 12.94 8.34 19.59
N THR A 263 12.01 9.16 19.13
CA THR A 263 10.63 9.19 19.61
C THR A 263 9.74 8.32 18.72
N GLY A 264 8.75 7.61 19.28
CA GLY A 264 7.86 6.74 18.49
C GLY A 264 8.34 5.29 18.37
N MET A 265 9.43 4.92 19.07
CA MET A 265 9.82 3.56 19.35
C MET A 265 9.13 3.10 20.65
N HIS A 266 8.57 1.90 20.65
CA HIS A 266 7.86 1.39 21.83
C HIS A 266 8.80 0.69 22.80
N ASN A 267 8.58 0.90 24.12
CA ASN A 267 9.41 0.36 25.19
C ASN A 267 8.76 -0.82 25.91
N ILE A 268 7.43 -0.97 25.82
CA ILE A 268 6.74 -2.12 26.41
C ILE A 268 6.89 -3.38 25.55
N PRO A 269 6.97 -4.59 26.16
CA PRO A 269 6.96 -5.84 25.41
C PRO A 269 5.60 -6.05 24.74
N VAL A 270 5.63 -6.36 23.44
CA VAL A 270 4.45 -6.65 22.63
C VAL A 270 4.59 -8.02 21.98
N LEU A 271 3.57 -8.86 22.10
CA LEU A 271 3.56 -10.21 21.57
C LEU A 271 2.27 -10.50 20.81
N PRO A 272 2.35 -10.92 19.53
CA PRO A 272 1.19 -11.45 18.82
C PRO A 272 0.95 -12.91 19.26
N LEU A 273 -0.30 -13.25 19.53
CA LEU A 273 -0.73 -14.61 19.85
C LEU A 273 -1.85 -15.06 18.89
N PRO A 274 -1.98 -16.38 18.64
CA PRO A 274 -3.13 -16.92 17.94
C PRO A 274 -4.37 -16.88 18.84
N TYR A 275 -5.56 -16.93 18.25
CA TYR A 275 -6.79 -16.91 19.06
C TYR A 275 -6.96 -18.15 19.94
N GLY A 276 -6.34 -19.26 19.58
CA GLY A 276 -6.28 -20.45 20.45
C GLY A 276 -5.59 -20.19 21.79
N ALA A 277 -4.53 -19.38 21.80
CA ALA A 277 -3.85 -18.94 23.03
C ALA A 277 -4.64 -17.81 23.74
N ALA A 278 -5.16 -16.84 22.98
CA ALA A 278 -5.97 -15.76 23.55
C ALA A 278 -7.26 -16.28 24.21
N LYS A 279 -7.84 -17.37 23.69
CA LYS A 279 -8.99 -18.10 24.25
C LYS A 279 -8.75 -18.51 25.70
N GLU A 280 -7.54 -18.98 26.03
CA GLU A 280 -7.17 -19.36 27.37
C GLU A 280 -7.19 -18.19 28.36
N ILE A 281 -6.80 -17.00 27.92
CA ILE A 281 -6.88 -15.78 28.73
C ILE A 281 -8.33 -15.33 28.88
N ILE A 282 -9.04 -15.14 27.74
CA ILE A 282 -10.41 -14.58 27.70
C ILE A 282 -11.38 -15.44 28.47
N GLY A 283 -11.28 -16.77 28.37
CA GLY A 283 -12.15 -17.72 29.10
C GLY A 283 -12.01 -17.67 30.61
N ARG A 284 -10.91 -17.09 31.15
CA ARG A 284 -10.64 -16.94 32.59
C ARG A 284 -10.90 -15.54 33.13
N MET A 285 -11.22 -14.57 32.27
CA MET A 285 -11.50 -13.20 32.71
C MET A 285 -12.82 -13.14 33.50
N THR A 286 -12.83 -12.44 34.64
CA THR A 286 -13.97 -12.39 35.59
C THR A 286 -14.61 -11.00 35.69
N GLY A 287 -14.00 -9.95 35.17
CA GLY A 287 -14.51 -8.58 35.26
C GLY A 287 -15.87 -8.33 34.59
N LYS A 288 -16.31 -7.08 34.52
CA LYS A 288 -17.57 -6.70 33.87
C LYS A 288 -17.59 -7.09 32.39
N PRO A 289 -18.75 -7.49 31.83
CA PRO A 289 -18.88 -7.68 30.37
C PRO A 289 -18.49 -6.43 29.59
N VAL A 290 -17.99 -6.62 28.38
CA VAL A 290 -17.63 -5.53 27.48
C VAL A 290 -18.87 -4.75 26.99
N PRO A 291 -18.72 -3.47 26.59
CA PRO A 291 -19.82 -2.71 25.98
C PRO A 291 -20.19 -3.27 24.60
N SER A 292 -21.37 -2.88 24.13
CA SER A 292 -21.85 -3.23 22.79
C SER A 292 -20.80 -2.90 21.71
N GLY A 293 -20.59 -3.83 20.77
CA GLY A 293 -19.63 -3.71 19.67
C GLY A 293 -18.20 -4.15 20.00
N TRP A 294 -17.90 -4.53 21.26
CA TRP A 294 -16.58 -5.00 21.66
C TRP A 294 -16.49 -6.53 21.77
N GLN A 295 -17.62 -7.23 21.72
CA GLN A 295 -17.65 -8.69 21.72
C GLN A 295 -16.97 -9.22 20.45
N GLY A 296 -16.06 -10.19 20.60
CA GLY A 296 -15.46 -10.93 19.50
C GLY A 296 -16.17 -12.27 19.24
N GLY A 297 -15.52 -13.15 18.47
CA GLY A 297 -16.08 -14.42 18.01
C GLY A 297 -15.75 -15.65 18.86
N LEU A 298 -14.96 -15.56 19.93
CA LEU A 298 -14.73 -16.69 20.83
C LEU A 298 -16.00 -17.06 21.61
N PRO A 299 -16.18 -18.32 22.01
CA PRO A 299 -17.40 -18.81 22.65
C PRO A 299 -17.51 -18.43 24.14
N TYR A 300 -17.07 -17.22 24.50
CA TYR A 300 -17.11 -16.66 25.84
C TYR A 300 -17.69 -15.26 25.83
N THR A 301 -18.26 -14.83 26.94
CA THR A 301 -18.55 -13.41 27.15
C THR A 301 -17.22 -12.69 27.37
N TYR A 302 -16.89 -11.76 26.48
CA TYR A 302 -15.70 -10.92 26.66
C TYR A 302 -15.92 -9.98 27.84
N ARG A 303 -14.86 -9.78 28.62
CA ARG A 303 -14.89 -8.97 29.84
C ARG A 303 -13.80 -7.91 29.79
N LEU A 304 -14.01 -6.80 30.49
CA LEU A 304 -13.08 -5.67 30.49
C LEU A 304 -11.78 -5.99 31.24
N GLU A 305 -11.86 -6.77 32.33
CA GLU A 305 -10.71 -7.05 33.20
C GLU A 305 -10.61 -8.54 33.49
N GLY A 306 -9.38 -9.02 33.65
CA GLY A 306 -9.10 -10.40 34.08
C GLY A 306 -9.52 -10.69 35.51
N GLY A 307 -9.49 -9.69 36.37
CA GLY A 307 -9.60 -9.81 37.80
C GLY A 307 -8.24 -10.12 38.46
N PRO A 308 -8.15 -9.99 39.80
CA PRO A 308 -6.89 -10.12 40.53
C PRO A 308 -6.27 -11.53 40.50
N GLU A 309 -7.09 -12.54 40.26
CA GLU A 309 -6.68 -13.95 40.19
C GLU A 309 -6.09 -14.35 38.83
N LEU A 310 -6.22 -13.50 37.78
CA LEU A 310 -5.68 -13.81 36.48
C LEU A 310 -4.45 -12.95 36.21
N LYS A 311 -3.28 -13.59 36.25
CA LYS A 311 -2.02 -12.93 35.85
C LYS A 311 -1.38 -13.66 34.70
N VAL A 312 -0.92 -12.84 33.74
CA VAL A 312 -0.21 -13.30 32.56
C VAL A 312 1.21 -12.74 32.58
N ARG A 313 2.18 -13.54 32.19
CA ARG A 313 3.56 -13.12 31.93
C ARG A 313 3.80 -13.00 30.46
N VAL A 314 4.43 -11.90 30.04
CA VAL A 314 4.92 -11.66 28.68
C VAL A 314 6.42 -11.40 28.78
N ASN A 315 7.23 -12.22 28.11
CA ASN A 315 8.69 -12.08 28.08
C ASN A 315 9.11 -11.97 26.62
N VAL A 316 9.65 -10.80 26.23
CA VAL A 316 10.12 -10.51 24.87
C VAL A 316 11.51 -9.92 24.95
N GLN A 317 12.45 -10.42 24.12
CA GLN A 317 13.78 -9.87 23.99
C GLN A 317 14.10 -9.67 22.51
N GLN A 318 14.41 -8.45 22.11
CA GLN A 318 14.73 -8.10 20.75
C GLN A 318 15.88 -7.08 20.68
N LYS A 319 17.01 -7.51 20.12
CA LYS A 319 18.15 -6.63 19.81
C LYS A 319 17.85 -5.88 18.51
N ARG A 320 18.38 -4.66 18.37
CA ARG A 320 18.32 -3.87 17.14
C ARG A 320 19.72 -3.41 16.78
N GLU A 321 20.03 -3.43 15.49
CA GLU A 321 21.33 -2.98 14.97
C GLU A 321 21.22 -2.53 13.51
N ILE A 322 22.29 -1.90 12.99
CA ILE A 322 22.35 -1.53 11.58
C ILE A 322 22.63 -2.81 10.78
N GLN A 323 21.77 -3.09 9.80
CA GLN A 323 21.86 -4.25 8.92
C GLN A 323 21.70 -3.82 7.46
N ARG A 324 22.32 -4.57 6.54
CA ARG A 324 22.30 -4.26 5.12
C ARG A 324 21.14 -4.94 4.41
N VAL A 325 20.40 -4.15 3.63
CA VAL A 325 19.32 -4.59 2.75
C VAL A 325 19.58 -4.12 1.31
N TYR A 326 18.80 -4.62 0.34
CA TYR A 326 19.09 -4.40 -1.07
C TYR A 326 17.83 -4.19 -1.89
N ASN A 327 17.69 -3.06 -2.52
CA ASN A 327 16.67 -2.87 -3.55
C ASN A 327 17.19 -3.33 -4.91
N VAL A 328 16.31 -3.91 -5.73
CA VAL A 328 16.63 -4.36 -7.10
C VAL A 328 15.80 -3.56 -8.08
N VAL A 329 16.45 -2.84 -9.00
CA VAL A 329 15.75 -2.01 -9.99
C VAL A 329 16.21 -2.38 -11.39
N GLY A 330 15.28 -2.93 -12.16
CA GLY A 330 15.44 -3.19 -13.59
C GLY A 330 14.98 -1.98 -14.42
N THR A 331 15.76 -1.58 -15.40
CA THR A 331 15.49 -0.42 -16.27
C THR A 331 15.42 -0.86 -17.73
N LEU A 332 14.26 -0.66 -18.35
CA LEU A 332 14.05 -0.75 -19.81
C LEU A 332 14.07 0.67 -20.37
N VAL A 333 15.21 1.04 -20.97
CA VAL A 333 15.48 2.41 -21.38
C VAL A 333 14.57 2.85 -22.53
N GLY A 334 13.96 4.02 -22.39
CA GLY A 334 13.09 4.62 -23.39
C GLY A 334 13.85 5.11 -24.63
N SER A 335 13.24 4.92 -25.80
CA SER A 335 13.86 5.24 -27.10
C SER A 335 13.84 6.73 -27.47
N GLU A 336 12.89 7.51 -26.93
CA GLU A 336 12.70 8.93 -27.27
C GLU A 336 12.86 9.86 -26.05
N SER A 337 12.35 9.45 -24.88
CA SER A 337 12.38 10.22 -23.62
C SER A 337 12.97 9.38 -22.48
N PRO A 338 14.25 9.01 -22.51
CA PRO A 338 14.87 8.14 -21.52
C PRO A 338 14.91 8.72 -20.10
N ASN A 339 14.73 10.02 -19.96
CA ASN A 339 14.69 10.74 -18.70
C ASN A 339 13.27 10.91 -18.13
N GLU A 340 12.25 10.28 -18.68
CA GLU A 340 10.88 10.24 -18.15
C GLU A 340 10.61 8.80 -17.69
N TRP A 341 10.34 8.61 -16.37
CA TRP A 341 10.34 7.30 -15.74
C TRP A 341 8.95 6.87 -15.28
N ILE A 342 8.45 5.77 -15.79
CA ILE A 342 7.32 5.02 -15.26
C ILE A 342 7.91 3.91 -14.38
N ILE A 343 7.50 3.85 -13.12
CA ILE A 343 8.05 2.92 -12.14
C ILE A 343 6.92 2.01 -11.66
N ALA A 344 7.10 0.69 -11.73
CA ALA A 344 6.24 -0.28 -11.08
C ALA A 344 7.05 -1.03 -10.04
N GLY A 345 6.53 -1.15 -8.81
CA GLY A 345 7.27 -1.75 -7.71
C GLY A 345 6.41 -2.58 -6.78
N ALA A 346 7.04 -3.54 -6.13
CA ALA A 346 6.56 -4.33 -5.01
C ALA A 346 7.74 -4.65 -4.10
N HIS A 347 7.47 -4.87 -2.81
CA HIS A 347 8.52 -5.42 -1.96
C HIS A 347 8.71 -6.93 -2.20
N TYR A 348 9.76 -7.50 -1.61
CA TYR A 348 10.06 -8.92 -1.77
C TYR A 348 10.50 -9.60 -0.46
N ASP A 349 10.70 -8.85 0.60
CA ASP A 349 10.83 -9.40 1.94
C ASP A 349 9.46 -9.80 2.48
N ALA A 350 9.41 -10.85 3.29
CA ALA A 350 8.16 -11.41 3.83
C ALA A 350 8.32 -11.84 5.28
N TRP A 351 7.21 -11.92 6.05
CA TRP A 351 7.24 -12.45 7.41
C TRP A 351 7.42 -13.97 7.48
N GLY A 352 7.24 -14.66 6.37
CA GLY A 352 7.39 -16.08 6.18
C GLY A 352 7.64 -16.39 4.71
N PHE A 353 6.78 -17.18 4.08
CA PHE A 353 6.83 -17.43 2.64
C PHE A 353 6.23 -16.28 1.81
N GLY A 354 5.25 -15.58 2.34
CA GLY A 354 4.64 -14.42 1.72
C GLY A 354 4.04 -14.68 0.34
N ALA A 355 3.27 -15.74 0.18
CA ALA A 355 2.77 -16.11 -1.15
C ALA A 355 1.72 -15.12 -1.68
N THR A 356 0.86 -14.59 -0.82
CA THR A 356 -0.03 -13.49 -1.17
C THR A 356 0.68 -12.15 -0.99
N ASP A 357 1.38 -11.96 0.12
CA ASP A 357 2.02 -10.72 0.54
C ASP A 357 3.52 -10.95 0.83
N PRO A 358 4.43 -10.45 -0.06
CA PRO A 358 4.20 -9.65 -1.27
C PRO A 358 4.28 -10.43 -2.59
N ASN A 359 4.65 -11.72 -2.54
CA ASN A 359 5.17 -12.44 -3.71
C ASN A 359 4.16 -12.57 -4.86
N SER A 360 2.87 -12.44 -4.61
CA SER A 360 1.88 -12.39 -5.69
C SER A 360 2.12 -11.20 -6.62
N GLY A 361 2.47 -10.05 -6.07
CA GLY A 361 2.84 -8.85 -6.83
C GLY A 361 4.24 -8.94 -7.42
N THR A 362 5.21 -9.41 -6.64
CA THR A 362 6.59 -9.58 -7.09
C THR A 362 6.69 -10.57 -8.26
N ALA A 363 5.99 -11.70 -8.21
CA ALA A 363 5.90 -12.65 -9.32
C ALA A 363 5.25 -12.04 -10.57
N MET A 364 4.21 -11.23 -10.37
CA MET A 364 3.52 -10.52 -11.46
C MET A 364 4.46 -9.50 -12.13
N LEU A 365 5.25 -8.75 -11.36
CA LEU A 365 6.22 -7.79 -11.91
C LEU A 365 7.38 -8.49 -12.66
N LEU A 366 7.82 -9.66 -12.21
CA LEU A 366 8.78 -10.47 -12.96
C LEU A 366 8.21 -10.93 -14.30
N ALA A 367 6.98 -11.44 -14.30
CA ALA A 367 6.28 -11.82 -15.54
C ALA A 367 6.09 -10.60 -16.46
N LEU A 368 5.73 -9.44 -15.92
CA LEU A 368 5.63 -8.18 -16.65
C LEU A 368 6.97 -7.77 -17.28
N SER A 369 8.09 -7.93 -16.55
CA SER A 369 9.42 -7.61 -17.09
C SER A 369 9.76 -8.47 -18.31
N GLU A 370 9.43 -9.77 -18.27
CA GLU A 370 9.61 -10.67 -19.40
C GLU A 370 8.71 -10.31 -20.60
N SER A 371 7.44 -9.98 -20.35
CA SER A 371 6.50 -9.54 -21.39
C SER A 371 6.93 -8.25 -22.06
N LEU A 372 7.37 -7.25 -21.29
CA LEU A 372 7.90 -6.00 -21.82
C LEU A 372 9.21 -6.21 -22.60
N GLY A 373 10.08 -7.10 -22.12
CA GLY A 373 11.31 -7.48 -22.81
C GLY A 373 11.03 -8.12 -24.17
N LYS A 374 10.14 -9.11 -24.23
CA LYS A 374 9.68 -9.75 -25.49
C LYS A 374 9.04 -8.74 -26.45
N LEU A 375 8.20 -7.84 -25.93
CA LEU A 375 7.57 -6.78 -26.71
C LEU A 375 8.62 -5.82 -27.34
N SER A 376 9.62 -5.43 -26.56
CA SER A 376 10.72 -4.58 -27.02
C SER A 376 11.56 -5.28 -28.11
N GLN A 377 11.85 -6.58 -27.95
CA GLN A 377 12.55 -7.41 -28.94
C GLN A 377 11.74 -7.57 -30.22
N ALA A 378 10.40 -7.58 -30.15
CA ALA A 378 9.50 -7.60 -31.30
C ALA A 378 9.41 -6.23 -32.03
N GLY A 379 10.17 -5.22 -31.59
CA GLY A 379 10.23 -3.91 -32.24
C GLY A 379 9.38 -2.82 -31.59
N TYR A 380 8.57 -3.13 -30.58
CA TYR A 380 7.73 -2.16 -29.86
C TYR A 380 8.47 -1.64 -28.61
N LYS A 381 9.55 -0.88 -28.83
CA LYS A 381 10.33 -0.26 -27.74
C LYS A 381 9.51 0.86 -27.08
N PRO A 382 9.50 0.97 -25.74
CA PRO A 382 8.84 2.09 -25.08
C PRO A 382 9.54 3.41 -25.43
N LYS A 383 8.79 4.49 -25.59
CA LYS A 383 9.36 5.83 -25.82
C LYS A 383 9.95 6.41 -24.53
N ARG A 384 9.29 6.23 -23.40
CA ARG A 384 9.75 6.57 -22.05
C ARG A 384 10.34 5.35 -21.34
N THR A 385 11.22 5.59 -20.40
CA THR A 385 11.82 4.52 -19.59
C THR A 385 10.79 3.88 -18.67
N ILE A 386 10.78 2.53 -18.65
CA ILE A 386 10.01 1.75 -17.69
C ILE A 386 10.99 1.13 -16.69
N LYS A 387 10.74 1.31 -15.40
CA LYS A 387 11.50 0.68 -14.32
C LYS A 387 10.61 -0.32 -13.59
N ILE A 388 11.14 -1.54 -13.35
CA ILE A 388 10.55 -2.55 -12.47
C ILE A 388 11.43 -2.61 -11.23
N ALA A 389 10.84 -2.39 -10.07
CA ALA A 389 11.56 -2.28 -8.82
C ALA A 389 11.06 -3.30 -7.79
N HIS A 390 12.01 -3.89 -7.05
CA HIS A 390 11.72 -4.79 -5.94
C HIS A 390 12.40 -4.25 -4.69
N TRP A 391 11.59 -3.94 -3.67
CA TRP A 391 11.99 -3.26 -2.46
C TRP A 391 12.26 -4.24 -1.33
N ASP A 392 13.30 -4.00 -0.53
CA ASP A 392 13.63 -4.80 0.66
C ASP A 392 13.16 -4.08 1.94
N ALA A 393 12.89 -4.83 2.99
CA ALA A 393 12.53 -4.32 4.30
C ALA A 393 11.28 -3.39 4.31
N GLU A 394 10.31 -3.68 3.44
CA GLU A 394 9.01 -3.02 3.49
C GLU A 394 8.29 -3.36 4.79
N GLU A 395 8.24 -4.64 5.12
CA GLU A 395 7.54 -5.22 6.27
C GLU A 395 7.98 -4.63 7.61
N GLN A 396 9.20 -4.09 7.67
CA GLN A 396 9.73 -3.45 8.87
C GLN A 396 9.30 -1.98 9.00
N GLY A 397 8.80 -1.35 7.94
CA GLY A 397 8.33 0.03 7.99
C GLY A 397 8.45 0.80 6.68
N VAL A 398 8.20 0.14 5.55
CA VAL A 398 8.28 0.71 4.18
C VAL A 398 9.67 1.30 3.93
N ILE A 399 10.73 0.58 4.37
CA ILE A 399 12.06 1.19 4.46
C ILE A 399 12.71 1.25 3.08
N GLY A 400 12.85 0.13 2.38
CA GLY A 400 13.64 0.08 1.15
C GLY A 400 13.19 1.05 0.07
N SER A 401 11.91 1.12 -0.21
CA SER A 401 11.35 2.07 -1.19
C SER A 401 11.55 3.52 -0.76
N THR A 402 11.41 3.82 0.54
CA THR A 402 11.64 5.17 1.07
C THR A 402 13.09 5.60 0.90
N GLU A 403 14.04 4.73 1.27
CA GLU A 403 15.47 5.00 1.11
C GLU A 403 15.85 5.25 -0.36
N TRP A 404 15.23 4.51 -1.29
CA TRP A 404 15.46 4.72 -2.71
C TRP A 404 14.87 6.04 -3.21
N VAL A 405 13.68 6.42 -2.74
CA VAL A 405 13.06 7.73 -3.06
C VAL A 405 13.89 8.88 -2.51
N GLU A 406 14.40 8.78 -1.30
CA GLU A 406 15.26 9.80 -0.71
C GLU A 406 16.63 9.88 -1.41
N HIS A 407 17.17 8.74 -1.86
CA HIS A 407 18.41 8.67 -2.62
C HIS A 407 18.32 9.35 -3.99
N PHE A 408 17.20 9.17 -4.68
CA PHE A 408 16.98 9.68 -6.04
C PHE A 408 15.96 10.81 -6.09
N ARG A 409 15.81 11.57 -4.99
CA ARG A 409 14.78 12.61 -4.85
C ARG A 409 14.80 13.62 -5.99
N ASP A 410 15.97 14.17 -6.31
CA ASP A 410 16.13 15.20 -7.32
C ASP A 410 15.85 14.66 -8.74
N GLU A 411 16.32 13.43 -9.02
CA GLU A 411 16.03 12.75 -10.27
C GLU A 411 14.55 12.41 -10.42
N LEU A 412 13.93 11.95 -9.34
CA LEU A 412 12.52 11.59 -9.32
C LEU A 412 11.62 12.82 -9.47
N ASP A 413 11.98 13.93 -8.85
CA ASP A 413 11.29 15.21 -9.02
C ASP A 413 11.31 15.66 -10.50
N ALA A 414 12.47 15.53 -11.15
CA ALA A 414 12.66 15.93 -12.54
C ALA A 414 12.10 14.91 -13.57
N LYS A 415 12.09 13.60 -13.25
CA LYS A 415 11.90 12.52 -14.23
C LYS A 415 10.71 11.60 -13.94
N GLY A 416 10.17 11.57 -12.72
CA GLY A 416 9.12 10.65 -12.31
C GLY A 416 7.78 10.95 -12.96
N VAL A 417 7.28 10.07 -13.81
CA VAL A 417 5.97 10.18 -14.46
C VAL A 417 4.90 9.57 -13.56
N ALA A 418 5.08 8.32 -13.11
CA ALA A 418 4.13 7.62 -12.25
C ALA A 418 4.83 6.52 -11.46
N TYR A 419 4.23 6.17 -10.32
CA TYR A 419 4.55 4.97 -9.55
C TYR A 419 3.34 4.05 -9.48
N PHE A 420 3.54 2.76 -9.79
CA PHE A 420 2.53 1.70 -9.69
C PHE A 420 2.92 0.73 -8.60
N ASN A 421 2.07 0.58 -7.60
CA ASN A 421 2.28 -0.30 -6.44
C ASN A 421 1.63 -1.65 -6.66
N ALA A 422 2.41 -2.72 -6.57
CA ALA A 422 1.98 -4.10 -6.80
C ALA A 422 2.05 -4.98 -5.55
N ASP A 423 2.11 -4.39 -4.38
CA ASP A 423 2.12 -5.09 -3.10
C ASP A 423 0.85 -5.92 -2.91
N GLY A 424 0.99 -7.22 -2.57
CA GLY A 424 -0.12 -8.12 -2.34
C GLY A 424 -1.12 -8.17 -3.51
N ALA A 425 -0.65 -8.07 -4.76
CA ALA A 425 -1.48 -7.77 -5.92
C ALA A 425 -2.53 -8.85 -6.27
N VAL A 426 -2.39 -10.08 -5.73
CA VAL A 426 -3.34 -11.17 -5.98
C VAL A 426 -3.59 -11.97 -4.70
N SER A 427 -4.80 -11.87 -4.18
CA SER A 427 -5.27 -12.70 -3.06
C SER A 427 -6.68 -13.26 -3.28
N GLY A 428 -7.24 -13.12 -4.50
CA GLY A 428 -8.58 -13.58 -4.83
C GLY A 428 -9.05 -13.11 -6.20
N LYS A 429 -10.37 -12.96 -6.38
CA LYS A 429 -10.99 -12.69 -7.70
C LYS A 429 -11.57 -11.28 -7.84
N SER A 430 -11.68 -10.52 -6.77
CA SER A 430 -12.37 -9.21 -6.79
C SER A 430 -11.38 -8.11 -7.13
N PHE A 431 -11.41 -7.58 -8.36
CA PHE A 431 -10.54 -6.47 -8.75
C PHE A 431 -10.89 -5.20 -8.00
N GLY A 432 -9.86 -4.49 -7.54
CA GLY A 432 -9.95 -3.19 -6.87
C GLY A 432 -8.70 -2.36 -7.11
N ALA A 433 -8.84 -1.03 -6.96
CA ALA A 433 -7.70 -0.12 -7.11
C ALA A 433 -7.89 1.17 -6.32
N ALA A 434 -6.77 1.85 -6.05
CA ALA A 434 -6.70 3.20 -5.50
C ALA A 434 -5.71 4.04 -6.31
N SER A 435 -5.93 5.36 -6.40
CA SER A 435 -5.17 6.20 -7.33
C SER A 435 -5.12 7.66 -6.89
N SER A 436 -4.02 8.33 -7.24
CA SER A 436 -4.00 9.80 -7.34
C SER A 436 -4.97 10.27 -8.43
N PRO A 437 -5.51 11.50 -8.34
CA PRO A 437 -6.50 12.00 -9.32
C PRO A 437 -6.04 11.90 -10.77
N SER A 438 -4.81 12.25 -11.06
CA SER A 438 -4.24 12.29 -12.41
C SER A 438 -4.21 10.94 -13.13
N LEU A 439 -4.18 9.81 -12.40
CA LEU A 439 -4.12 8.46 -12.99
C LEU A 439 -5.46 7.73 -13.02
N LYS A 440 -6.52 8.29 -12.42
CA LYS A 440 -7.84 7.60 -12.31
C LYS A 440 -8.41 7.20 -13.66
N ASN A 441 -8.44 8.11 -14.62
CA ASN A 441 -8.97 7.80 -15.96
C ASN A 441 -8.11 6.78 -16.71
N LEU A 442 -6.79 6.87 -16.61
CA LEU A 442 -5.88 5.89 -17.20
C LEU A 442 -6.16 4.47 -16.71
N ALA A 443 -6.35 4.30 -15.37
CA ALA A 443 -6.70 3.02 -14.77
C ALA A 443 -8.05 2.49 -15.27
N ILE A 444 -9.07 3.34 -15.32
CA ILE A 444 -10.40 2.98 -15.84
C ILE A 444 -10.29 2.51 -17.30
N GLU A 445 -9.63 3.28 -18.16
CA GLU A 445 -9.49 2.96 -19.58
C GLU A 445 -8.62 1.70 -19.81
N ALA A 446 -7.61 1.46 -19.00
CA ALA A 446 -6.83 0.23 -19.06
C ALA A 446 -7.68 -1.00 -18.72
N THR A 447 -8.52 -0.92 -17.67
CA THR A 447 -9.40 -2.04 -17.28
C THR A 447 -10.49 -2.34 -18.31
N LYS A 448 -10.87 -1.38 -19.18
CA LYS A 448 -11.77 -1.61 -20.32
C LYS A 448 -11.10 -2.41 -21.45
N ALA A 449 -9.78 -2.30 -21.60
CA ALA A 449 -9.03 -3.00 -22.63
C ALA A 449 -8.66 -4.44 -22.24
N VAL A 450 -8.72 -4.80 -20.95
CA VAL A 450 -8.29 -6.10 -20.43
C VAL A 450 -9.48 -7.04 -20.24
N PRO A 451 -9.50 -8.22 -20.91
CA PRO A 451 -10.50 -9.24 -20.66
C PRO A 451 -10.39 -9.82 -19.24
N TYR A 452 -11.53 -10.07 -18.61
CA TYR A 452 -11.58 -10.82 -17.36
C TYR A 452 -11.58 -12.34 -17.66
N PRO A 453 -10.74 -13.15 -17.00
CA PRO A 453 -10.63 -14.58 -17.28
C PRO A 453 -11.96 -15.32 -17.18
N ASP A 454 -12.15 -16.32 -18.08
CA ASP A 454 -13.33 -17.18 -18.13
C ASP A 454 -14.68 -16.42 -18.22
N SER A 455 -14.66 -15.23 -18.80
CA SER A 455 -15.82 -14.35 -18.91
C SER A 455 -15.83 -13.63 -20.26
N SER A 456 -17.00 -13.25 -20.75
CA SER A 456 -17.17 -12.33 -21.88
C SER A 456 -17.01 -10.85 -21.50
N LYS A 457 -16.74 -10.56 -20.20
CA LYS A 457 -16.60 -9.22 -19.67
C LYS A 457 -15.15 -8.77 -19.65
N THR A 458 -14.97 -7.45 -19.66
CA THR A 458 -13.71 -6.81 -19.33
C THR A 458 -13.50 -6.72 -17.80
N VAL A 459 -12.29 -6.40 -17.36
CA VAL A 459 -12.00 -6.11 -15.95
C VAL A 459 -12.87 -4.95 -15.46
N TYR A 460 -13.06 -3.91 -16.28
CA TYR A 460 -13.94 -2.78 -15.98
C TYR A 460 -15.38 -3.22 -15.68
N GLU A 461 -15.98 -4.01 -16.57
CA GLU A 461 -17.36 -4.48 -16.41
C GLU A 461 -17.55 -5.42 -15.19
N HIS A 462 -16.52 -6.22 -14.89
CA HIS A 462 -16.50 -7.06 -13.71
C HIS A 462 -16.37 -6.20 -12.44
N TRP A 463 -15.47 -5.21 -12.43
CA TRP A 463 -15.22 -4.29 -11.30
C TRP A 463 -16.41 -3.37 -11.04
N LEU A 464 -17.03 -2.82 -12.08
CA LEU A 464 -18.24 -2.02 -11.96
C LEU A 464 -19.40 -2.81 -11.30
N GLY A 465 -19.49 -4.10 -11.61
CA GLY A 465 -20.50 -5.00 -11.05
C GLY A 465 -21.94 -4.59 -11.37
N LYS A 466 -22.89 -5.06 -10.52
CA LYS A 466 -24.34 -4.79 -10.68
C LYS A 466 -24.83 -3.60 -9.83
N ARG A 467 -23.95 -2.74 -9.35
CA ARG A 467 -24.28 -1.72 -8.31
C ARG A 467 -24.92 -0.44 -8.86
N GLY A 468 -25.19 -0.33 -10.16
CA GLY A 468 -25.76 0.89 -10.76
C GLY A 468 -24.84 2.12 -10.71
N LEU A 469 -23.54 1.89 -10.47
CA LEU A 469 -22.54 2.95 -10.43
C LEU A 469 -22.21 3.42 -11.84
N LYS A 470 -21.89 4.70 -12.00
CA LYS A 470 -21.42 5.27 -13.28
C LYS A 470 -19.95 4.92 -13.55
N GLU A 471 -19.14 4.80 -12.50
CA GLU A 471 -17.73 4.42 -12.54
C GLU A 471 -17.46 3.37 -11.45
N PRO A 472 -16.43 2.51 -11.62
CA PRO A 472 -16.00 1.59 -10.57
C PRO A 472 -15.58 2.33 -9.30
N PRO A 473 -15.67 1.69 -8.12
CA PRO A 473 -15.28 2.31 -6.86
C PRO A 473 -13.75 2.41 -6.74
N LEU A 474 -13.17 3.41 -7.39
CA LEU A 474 -11.74 3.70 -7.34
C LEU A 474 -11.41 4.50 -6.08
N GLY A 475 -10.61 3.91 -5.20
CA GLY A 475 -10.22 4.49 -3.91
C GLY A 475 -9.17 5.59 -4.02
N ASN A 476 -8.89 6.23 -2.87
CA ASN A 476 -7.71 7.07 -2.68
C ASN A 476 -6.61 6.25 -2.01
N LEU A 477 -5.34 6.56 -2.34
CA LEU A 477 -4.19 5.91 -1.73
C LEU A 477 -4.08 6.28 -0.25
N GLY A 478 -3.85 5.27 0.60
CA GLY A 478 -3.67 5.41 2.04
C GLY A 478 -2.22 5.23 2.46
N GLY A 479 -2.02 4.66 3.65
CA GLY A 479 -0.73 4.25 4.19
C GLY A 479 -0.45 2.75 3.98
N GLY A 480 0.71 2.29 4.48
CA GLY A 480 1.02 0.87 4.64
C GLY A 480 1.55 0.17 3.41
N SER A 481 2.18 0.86 2.43
CA SER A 481 2.93 0.24 1.35
C SER A 481 3.84 1.24 0.62
N ASP A 482 4.64 0.76 -0.33
CA ASP A 482 5.76 1.44 -1.00
C ASP A 482 5.43 2.74 -1.74
N HIS A 483 4.16 2.98 -2.09
CA HIS A 483 3.74 4.22 -2.75
C HIS A 483 3.85 5.47 -1.88
N ILE A 484 3.96 5.32 -0.55
CA ILE A 484 3.93 6.44 0.40
C ILE A 484 5.00 7.48 0.07
N ALA A 485 6.26 7.05 -0.07
CA ALA A 485 7.36 7.98 -0.31
C ALA A 485 7.22 8.70 -1.65
N PHE A 486 6.81 7.99 -2.70
CA PHE A 486 6.58 8.57 -4.03
C PHE A 486 5.46 9.62 -4.02
N TYR A 487 4.33 9.31 -3.37
CA TYR A 487 3.14 10.13 -3.45
C TYR A 487 3.08 11.21 -2.38
N THR A 488 3.34 10.86 -1.12
CA THR A 488 3.13 11.79 0.00
C THR A 488 4.35 12.63 0.33
N HIS A 489 5.56 12.20 -0.04
CA HIS A 489 6.80 12.93 0.23
C HIS A 489 7.26 13.79 -0.94
N ILE A 490 7.20 13.28 -2.18
CA ILE A 490 7.73 13.98 -3.38
C ILE A 490 6.69 14.26 -4.46
N GLY A 491 5.43 13.83 -4.32
CA GLY A 491 4.33 14.20 -5.22
C GLY A 491 4.36 13.55 -6.60
N ILE A 492 4.82 12.30 -6.70
CA ILE A 492 4.69 11.53 -7.94
C ILE A 492 3.30 10.91 -8.02
N PRO A 493 2.57 11.07 -9.13
CA PRO A 493 1.31 10.37 -9.34
C PRO A 493 1.44 8.89 -9.08
N SER A 494 0.58 8.34 -8.22
CA SER A 494 0.69 6.94 -7.81
C SER A 494 -0.63 6.21 -7.98
N TRP A 495 -0.53 4.91 -8.25
CA TRP A 495 -1.65 4.00 -8.40
C TRP A 495 -1.28 2.64 -7.80
N GLY A 496 -2.24 1.95 -7.21
CA GLY A 496 -2.12 0.57 -6.78
C GLY A 496 -3.40 -0.18 -7.04
N GLY A 497 -3.30 -1.43 -7.47
CA GLY A 497 -4.46 -2.25 -7.76
C GLY A 497 -4.12 -3.71 -7.94
N GLY A 498 -5.17 -4.55 -7.82
CA GLY A 498 -5.02 -5.99 -7.89
C GLY A 498 -6.34 -6.70 -7.67
N THR A 499 -6.28 -7.99 -7.36
CA THR A 499 -7.45 -8.81 -7.06
C THR A 499 -7.41 -9.30 -5.62
N GLY A 500 -8.48 -9.04 -4.87
CA GLY A 500 -8.60 -9.34 -3.44
C GLY A 500 -9.54 -10.48 -3.13
N GLY A 501 -9.30 -11.11 -1.99
CA GLY A 501 -10.08 -12.18 -1.39
C GLY A 501 -9.67 -12.41 0.07
N PRO A 502 -10.16 -13.47 0.73
CA PRO A 502 -9.66 -13.85 2.04
C PRO A 502 -8.18 -14.19 2.00
N SER A 503 -7.44 -13.83 3.05
CA SER A 503 -6.03 -14.18 3.22
C SER A 503 -5.72 -14.50 4.68
N ILE A 504 -4.65 -15.25 4.91
CA ILE A 504 -4.06 -15.49 6.21
C ILE A 504 -2.81 -14.60 6.39
N TYR A 505 -3.06 -13.31 6.27
CA TYR A 505 -2.10 -12.21 6.21
C TYR A 505 -1.03 -12.28 7.30
N HIS A 506 0.26 -12.25 6.92
CA HIS A 506 1.42 -12.30 7.81
C HIS A 506 1.54 -13.57 8.69
N SER A 507 0.81 -14.63 8.35
CA SER A 507 0.94 -15.95 8.96
C SER A 507 2.03 -16.77 8.27
N ASN A 508 2.61 -17.73 8.99
CA ASN A 508 3.50 -18.72 8.39
C ASN A 508 2.79 -19.63 7.36
N HIS A 509 1.47 -19.67 7.39
CA HIS A 509 0.67 -20.40 6.42
C HIS A 509 0.37 -19.62 5.13
N ASP A 510 0.80 -18.35 4.99
CA ASP A 510 0.77 -17.66 3.69
C ASP A 510 1.84 -18.26 2.76
N SER A 511 1.65 -19.55 2.44
CA SER A 511 2.50 -20.43 1.67
C SER A 511 2.01 -20.58 0.23
N PHE A 512 2.84 -21.19 -0.63
CA PHE A 512 2.42 -21.58 -1.97
C PHE A 512 1.22 -22.53 -1.93
N SER A 513 1.14 -23.44 -0.93
CA SER A 513 -0.02 -24.32 -0.74
C SER A 513 -1.31 -23.54 -0.46
N PHE A 514 -1.25 -22.52 0.37
CA PHE A 514 -2.39 -21.63 0.60
C PHE A 514 -2.80 -20.94 -0.70
N TYR A 515 -1.82 -20.37 -1.42
CA TYR A 515 -2.07 -19.59 -2.62
C TYR A 515 -2.77 -20.43 -3.72
N GLU A 516 -2.22 -21.59 -4.05
CA GLU A 516 -2.78 -22.44 -5.11
C GLU A 516 -4.12 -23.08 -4.75
N ARG A 517 -4.49 -23.13 -3.46
CA ARG A 517 -5.77 -23.67 -3.01
C ARG A 517 -6.86 -22.62 -2.88
N PHE A 518 -6.52 -21.40 -2.46
CA PHE A 518 -7.53 -20.41 -2.03
C PHE A 518 -7.41 -19.05 -2.69
N ALA A 519 -6.21 -18.52 -2.93
CA ALA A 519 -6.04 -17.20 -3.49
C ALA A 519 -6.30 -17.18 -5.01
N ASP A 520 -5.55 -17.95 -5.78
CA ASP A 520 -5.73 -18.08 -7.23
C ASP A 520 -5.49 -19.53 -7.71
N PRO A 521 -6.41 -20.46 -7.48
CA PRO A 521 -6.25 -21.86 -7.88
C PRO A 521 -6.01 -22.09 -9.37
N SER A 522 -6.38 -21.14 -10.20
CA SER A 522 -6.20 -21.20 -11.65
C SER A 522 -4.94 -20.51 -12.14
N PHE A 523 -4.26 -19.75 -11.29
CA PHE A 523 -3.16 -18.86 -11.66
C PHE A 523 -3.49 -17.90 -12.82
N LYS A 524 -4.76 -17.49 -12.94
CA LYS A 524 -5.23 -16.58 -14.00
C LYS A 524 -5.29 -15.12 -13.53
N MET A 525 -5.36 -14.89 -12.21
CA MET A 525 -5.47 -13.54 -11.67
C MET A 525 -4.14 -12.78 -11.73
N GLY A 526 -3.01 -13.47 -11.54
CA GLY A 526 -1.69 -12.87 -11.77
C GLY A 526 -1.54 -12.31 -13.19
N PRO A 527 -1.75 -13.10 -14.26
CA PRO A 527 -1.79 -12.62 -15.63
C PRO A 527 -2.84 -11.53 -15.92
N LEU A 528 -3.99 -11.53 -15.22
CA LEU A 528 -4.96 -10.44 -15.34
C LEU A 528 -4.37 -9.13 -14.84
N VAL A 529 -3.77 -9.14 -13.64
CA VAL A 529 -3.15 -7.95 -13.04
C VAL A 529 -1.95 -7.49 -13.87
N GLU A 530 -1.12 -8.42 -14.37
CA GLU A 530 -0.03 -8.13 -15.31
C GLU A 530 -0.52 -7.37 -16.56
N ARG A 531 -1.66 -7.78 -17.14
CA ARG A 531 -2.26 -7.07 -18.29
C ARG A 531 -2.65 -5.64 -17.93
N VAL A 532 -3.28 -5.41 -16.80
CA VAL A 532 -3.69 -4.06 -16.38
C VAL A 532 -2.47 -3.16 -16.16
N PHE A 533 -1.47 -3.64 -15.40
CA PHE A 533 -0.21 -2.91 -15.16
C PHE A 533 0.51 -2.60 -16.47
N GLY A 534 0.64 -3.58 -17.35
CA GLY A 534 1.33 -3.42 -18.62
C GLY A 534 0.64 -2.47 -19.59
N VAL A 535 -0.69 -2.54 -19.71
CA VAL A 535 -1.46 -1.58 -20.55
C VAL A 535 -1.31 -0.15 -20.01
N MET A 536 -1.41 0.04 -18.68
CA MET A 536 -1.19 1.35 -18.08
C MET A 536 0.23 1.86 -18.32
N ALA A 537 1.24 1.03 -18.09
CA ALA A 537 2.65 1.37 -18.30
C ALA A 537 2.95 1.70 -19.77
N LEU A 538 2.45 0.90 -20.72
CA LEU A 538 2.63 1.13 -22.15
C LEU A 538 1.94 2.42 -22.62
N ARG A 539 0.74 2.71 -22.11
CA ARG A 539 0.03 3.97 -22.43
C ARG A 539 0.79 5.19 -21.94
N LEU A 540 1.31 5.17 -20.71
CA LEU A 540 2.18 6.25 -20.21
C LEU A 540 3.50 6.33 -20.98
N ALA A 541 4.12 5.17 -21.24
CA ALA A 541 5.43 5.12 -21.88
C ALA A 541 5.38 5.62 -23.34
N ASN A 542 4.30 5.33 -24.07
CA ASN A 542 4.24 5.57 -25.51
C ASN A 542 3.41 6.80 -25.91
N ALA A 543 2.64 7.39 -25.00
CA ALA A 543 1.82 8.56 -25.30
C ALA A 543 2.67 9.74 -25.79
N ASP A 544 2.18 10.42 -26.82
CA ASP A 544 2.77 11.66 -27.33
C ASP A 544 2.66 12.78 -26.28
N VAL A 545 1.50 12.83 -25.60
CA VAL A 545 1.24 13.70 -24.45
C VAL A 545 0.84 12.82 -23.28
N ILE A 546 1.46 13.00 -22.11
CA ILE A 546 1.19 12.20 -20.90
C ILE A 546 -0.32 12.24 -20.60
N PRO A 547 -1.02 11.09 -20.55
CA PRO A 547 -2.48 11.02 -20.49
C PRO A 547 -3.01 11.19 -19.05
N TYR A 548 -2.62 12.25 -18.34
CA TYR A 548 -3.17 12.57 -17.03
C TYR A 548 -4.60 13.08 -17.14
N ASP A 549 -5.43 12.74 -16.15
CA ASP A 549 -6.79 13.28 -15.99
C ASP A 549 -6.73 14.63 -15.27
N ILE A 550 -6.52 15.68 -16.02
CA ILE A 550 -6.34 17.03 -15.48
C ILE A 550 -7.66 17.61 -14.98
N SER A 551 -8.77 17.22 -15.59
CA SER A 551 -10.10 17.75 -15.25
C SER A 551 -10.64 17.21 -13.90
N ARG A 552 -10.11 16.07 -13.43
CA ARG A 552 -10.58 15.36 -12.23
C ARG A 552 -10.39 16.15 -10.94
N TYR A 553 -9.28 16.90 -10.83
CA TYR A 553 -8.93 17.60 -9.58
C TYR A 553 -10.04 18.47 -9.03
N GLY A 554 -10.69 19.29 -9.86
CA GLY A 554 -11.73 20.20 -9.40
C GLY A 554 -12.92 19.48 -8.79
N ASN A 555 -13.39 18.39 -9.40
CA ASN A 555 -14.50 17.58 -8.87
C ASN A 555 -14.16 16.86 -7.58
N ASP A 556 -12.96 16.23 -7.52
CA ASP A 556 -12.52 15.49 -6.34
C ASP A 556 -12.35 16.46 -5.15
N LEU A 557 -11.67 17.59 -5.35
CA LEU A 557 -11.49 18.62 -4.31
C LEU A 557 -12.81 19.16 -3.78
N LYS A 558 -13.75 19.51 -4.67
CA LYS A 558 -15.08 19.98 -4.27
C LYS A 558 -15.77 18.98 -3.35
N THR A 559 -15.79 17.71 -3.76
CA THR A 559 -16.40 16.63 -2.97
C THR A 559 -15.75 16.51 -1.59
N HIS A 560 -14.42 16.60 -1.53
CA HIS A 560 -13.69 16.50 -0.26
C HIS A 560 -13.92 17.73 0.64
N PHE A 561 -13.91 18.95 0.10
CA PHE A 561 -14.19 20.16 0.88
C PHE A 561 -15.62 20.20 1.40
N GLU A 562 -16.62 19.77 0.60
CA GLU A 562 -18.01 19.65 1.06
C GLU A 562 -18.15 18.63 2.20
N GLY A 563 -17.40 17.52 2.14
CA GLY A 563 -17.32 16.55 3.24
C GLY A 563 -16.74 17.14 4.51
N LEU A 564 -15.61 17.84 4.38
CA LEU A 564 -14.93 18.54 5.49
C LEU A 564 -15.79 19.66 6.09
N GLN A 565 -16.53 20.40 5.27
CA GLN A 565 -17.46 21.43 5.75
C GLN A 565 -18.52 20.81 6.67
N LYS A 566 -19.06 19.63 6.33
CA LYS A 566 -20.01 18.91 7.19
C LYS A 566 -19.39 18.48 8.51
N LEU A 567 -18.16 17.92 8.46
CA LEU A 567 -17.43 17.52 9.66
C LEU A 567 -17.12 18.71 10.58
N THR A 568 -16.62 19.81 10.02
CA THR A 568 -16.27 21.02 10.79
C THR A 568 -17.50 21.64 11.46
N LYS A 569 -18.62 21.74 10.77
CA LYS A 569 -19.89 22.23 11.36
C LYS A 569 -20.37 21.41 12.55
N ALA A 570 -19.96 20.15 12.67
CA ALA A 570 -20.36 19.31 13.79
C ALA A 570 -19.68 19.71 15.10
N TYR A 571 -18.46 20.25 15.07
CA TYR A 571 -17.69 20.64 16.25
C TYR A 571 -17.42 22.13 16.39
N ASP A 572 -17.37 22.90 15.31
CA ASP A 572 -17.16 24.36 15.34
C ASP A 572 -18.45 25.06 15.84
N LYS A 573 -18.41 25.51 17.08
CA LYS A 573 -19.51 26.23 17.75
C LYS A 573 -19.21 27.73 17.91
N SER A 574 -18.23 28.26 17.17
CA SER A 574 -17.90 29.68 17.20
C SER A 574 -19.07 30.53 16.66
N PRO A 575 -19.16 31.83 17.06
CA PRO A 575 -20.19 32.76 16.53
C PRO A 575 -20.14 32.93 15.01
N THR A 576 -18.96 32.77 14.41
CA THR A 576 -18.69 32.79 12.97
C THR A 576 -17.97 31.50 12.57
N PRO A 577 -18.72 30.39 12.35
CA PRO A 577 -18.10 29.11 11.99
C PRO A 577 -17.26 29.21 10.72
N PHE A 578 -16.19 28.41 10.66
CA PHE A 578 -15.33 28.35 9.49
C PHE A 578 -16.12 27.87 8.25
N SER A 579 -15.99 28.62 7.13
CA SER A 579 -16.60 28.26 5.85
C SER A 579 -15.56 27.78 4.87
N PHE A 580 -15.88 26.68 4.15
CA PHE A 580 -15.11 26.17 3.02
C PHE A 580 -15.52 26.78 1.67
N ASP A 581 -16.40 27.80 1.65
CA ASP A 581 -16.98 28.35 0.41
C ASP A 581 -15.93 28.86 -0.58
N ALA A 582 -14.84 29.48 -0.07
CA ALA A 582 -13.74 29.96 -0.92
C ALA A 582 -13.01 28.77 -1.60
N LEU A 583 -12.77 27.71 -0.88
CA LEU A 583 -12.13 26.49 -1.38
C LEU A 583 -13.03 25.74 -2.39
N ILE A 584 -14.33 25.64 -2.10
CA ILE A 584 -15.33 25.03 -2.99
C ILE A 584 -15.40 25.82 -4.30
N LYS A 585 -15.46 27.16 -4.23
CA LYS A 585 -15.42 28.03 -5.41
C LYS A 585 -14.12 27.86 -6.21
N ALA A 586 -12.96 27.83 -5.53
CA ALA A 586 -11.69 27.62 -6.19
C ALA A 586 -11.62 26.24 -6.90
N SER A 587 -12.29 25.23 -6.35
CA SER A 587 -12.42 23.91 -6.98
C SER A 587 -13.29 23.94 -8.24
N ASP A 588 -14.40 24.70 -8.23
CA ASP A 588 -15.24 24.89 -9.42
C ASP A 588 -14.48 25.65 -10.53
N ASP A 589 -13.71 26.68 -10.17
CA ASP A 589 -12.87 27.44 -11.10
C ASP A 589 -11.75 26.55 -11.68
N LEU A 590 -11.13 25.72 -10.84
CA LEU A 590 -10.11 24.75 -11.24
C LEU A 590 -10.67 23.70 -12.21
N LYS A 591 -11.89 23.19 -11.94
CA LYS A 591 -12.57 22.25 -12.84
C LYS A 591 -12.73 22.83 -14.25
N LYS A 592 -13.24 24.06 -14.34
CA LYS A 592 -13.38 24.74 -15.65
C LYS A 592 -12.04 24.87 -16.35
N THR A 593 -10.99 25.30 -15.66
CA THR A 593 -9.64 25.42 -16.23
C THR A 593 -9.10 24.05 -16.68
N GLY A 594 -9.35 23.01 -15.90
CA GLY A 594 -8.98 21.63 -16.23
C GLY A 594 -9.71 21.09 -17.45
N ASP A 595 -11.02 21.36 -17.58
CA ASP A 595 -11.81 20.98 -18.77
C ASP A 595 -11.29 21.68 -20.04
N ASP A 596 -11.00 22.99 -19.96
CA ASP A 596 -10.45 23.76 -21.06
C ASP A 596 -9.05 23.26 -21.47
N CYS A 597 -8.21 22.91 -20.48
CA CYS A 597 -6.90 22.33 -20.70
C CYS A 597 -6.99 20.94 -21.35
N GLN A 598 -7.84 20.06 -20.82
CA GLN A 598 -8.05 18.72 -21.37
C GLN A 598 -8.58 18.77 -22.82
N ALA A 599 -9.43 19.75 -23.12
CA ALA A 599 -9.90 19.98 -24.49
C ALA A 599 -8.77 20.43 -25.42
N ALA A 600 -7.91 21.36 -24.99
CA ALA A 600 -6.77 21.83 -25.75
C ALA A 600 -5.75 20.71 -26.06
N LEU A 601 -5.54 19.80 -25.15
CA LEU A 601 -4.64 18.66 -25.31
C LEU A 601 -5.05 17.66 -26.39
N LYS A 602 -6.28 17.76 -26.95
CA LYS A 602 -6.72 16.91 -28.08
C LYS A 602 -6.12 17.31 -29.41
N THR A 603 -5.60 18.54 -29.56
CA THR A 603 -5.15 19.14 -30.82
C THR A 603 -3.73 19.71 -30.71
N VAL A 604 -2.86 19.07 -29.97
CA VAL A 604 -1.49 19.55 -29.70
C VAL A 604 -0.61 19.51 -30.94
N ASN A 605 0.15 20.59 -31.15
CA ASN A 605 1.16 20.69 -32.20
C ASN A 605 2.40 19.84 -31.84
N GLU A 606 2.99 19.13 -32.80
CA GLU A 606 4.17 18.27 -32.60
C GLU A 606 5.32 18.99 -31.89
N SER A 607 5.61 20.24 -32.28
CA SER A 607 6.70 21.06 -31.73
C SER A 607 6.57 21.33 -30.23
N ASN A 608 5.36 21.28 -29.67
CA ASN A 608 5.06 21.70 -28.31
C ASN A 608 4.92 20.53 -27.34
N LYS A 609 4.85 19.26 -27.81
CA LYS A 609 4.64 18.07 -26.96
C LYS A 609 5.65 17.94 -25.83
N LYS A 610 6.95 18.20 -26.11
CA LYS A 610 7.99 18.12 -25.09
C LYS A 610 7.81 19.15 -23.98
N ALA A 611 7.48 20.39 -24.32
CA ALA A 611 7.23 21.46 -23.36
C ALA A 611 5.96 21.17 -22.53
N ILE A 612 4.91 20.67 -23.17
CA ILE A 612 3.67 20.26 -22.51
C ILE A 612 3.92 19.11 -21.51
N ASN A 613 4.66 18.08 -21.92
CA ASN A 613 4.99 16.96 -21.05
C ASN A 613 5.81 17.40 -19.82
N ALA A 614 6.74 18.34 -19.98
CA ALA A 614 7.50 18.91 -18.87
C ALA A 614 6.58 19.63 -17.84
N GLU A 615 5.56 20.36 -18.31
CA GLU A 615 4.57 21.00 -17.43
C GLU A 615 3.64 19.96 -16.77
N LEU A 616 3.21 18.92 -17.52
CA LEU A 616 2.39 17.83 -16.99
C LEU A 616 3.07 17.08 -15.86
N LEU A 617 4.36 16.77 -15.96
CA LEU A 617 5.15 16.15 -14.93
C LEU A 617 5.11 16.91 -13.60
N GLN A 618 4.92 18.22 -13.63
CA GLN A 618 4.94 19.08 -12.46
C GLN A 618 3.56 19.27 -11.79
N LEU A 619 2.48 18.71 -12.35
CA LEU A 619 1.12 18.95 -11.83
C LEU A 619 0.92 18.45 -10.40
N GLU A 620 1.21 17.16 -10.14
CA GLU A 620 0.99 16.54 -8.82
C GLU A 620 1.90 17.17 -7.75
N ARG A 621 3.08 17.65 -8.15
CA ARG A 621 4.05 18.30 -7.25
C ARG A 621 3.57 19.64 -6.71
N GLN A 622 2.53 20.25 -7.31
CA GLN A 622 1.91 21.48 -6.81
C GLN A 622 1.24 21.27 -5.42
N TRP A 623 0.97 20.01 -5.06
CA TRP A 623 0.43 19.65 -3.75
C TRP A 623 1.50 19.51 -2.66
N ILE A 624 2.79 19.58 -2.98
CA ILE A 624 3.87 19.43 -2.01
C ILE A 624 4.11 20.74 -1.24
N ASP A 625 3.94 20.68 0.08
CA ASP A 625 4.31 21.72 1.03
C ASP A 625 5.63 21.33 1.71
N LYS A 626 6.68 22.15 1.55
CA LYS A 626 8.00 21.87 2.13
C LYS A 626 8.00 21.84 3.67
N GLN A 627 7.04 22.48 4.33
CA GLN A 627 6.90 22.45 5.78
C GLN A 627 6.28 21.14 6.29
N GLY A 628 5.55 20.43 5.42
CA GLY A 628 4.89 19.18 5.73
C GLY A 628 3.68 19.33 6.66
N MET A 629 3.22 18.19 7.19
CA MET A 629 2.03 18.12 8.03
C MET A 629 2.35 18.32 9.51
N PRO A 630 1.39 18.77 10.34
CA PRO A 630 1.60 19.02 11.77
C PRO A 630 2.03 17.80 12.58
N TYR A 631 1.71 16.59 12.09
CA TYR A 631 2.01 15.32 12.74
C TYR A 631 3.27 14.64 12.21
N GLY A 632 3.97 15.26 11.25
CA GLY A 632 5.22 14.76 10.69
C GLY A 632 5.61 15.56 9.45
N SER A 633 6.69 16.35 9.55
CA SER A 633 7.16 17.21 8.45
C SER A 633 7.66 16.43 7.23
N TRP A 634 7.85 15.12 7.36
CA TRP A 634 8.19 14.22 6.28
C TRP A 634 7.01 13.99 5.32
N TYR A 635 5.76 14.00 5.83
CA TYR A 635 4.54 13.94 5.03
C TYR A 635 4.23 15.32 4.45
N ARG A 636 4.50 15.51 3.16
CA ARG A 636 4.49 16.84 2.51
C ARG A 636 3.30 17.10 1.62
N SER A 637 2.55 16.07 1.24
CA SER A 637 1.40 16.24 0.36
C SER A 637 0.22 16.89 1.07
N LEU A 638 -0.25 18.02 0.55
CA LEU A 638 -1.51 18.65 0.95
C LEU A 638 -2.73 17.84 0.47
N TYR A 639 -2.54 16.94 -0.51
CA TYR A 639 -3.67 16.18 -1.08
C TYR A 639 -3.94 14.89 -0.33
N ALA A 640 -2.92 14.11 0.00
CA ALA A 640 -3.08 12.81 0.64
C ALA A 640 -1.98 12.50 1.66
N SER A 641 -2.34 11.77 2.70
CA SER A 641 -1.42 11.24 3.72
C SER A 641 -2.04 10.00 4.37
N PRO A 642 -1.24 9.12 4.97
CA PRO A 642 -1.74 8.18 5.97
C PRO A 642 -2.42 8.92 7.13
N ASP A 643 -3.43 8.30 7.72
CA ASP A 643 -4.04 8.76 8.97
C ASP A 643 -3.05 8.64 10.14
N PRO A 644 -2.64 9.73 10.80
CA PRO A 644 -1.65 9.70 11.87
C PRO A 644 -2.17 9.10 13.19
N TYR A 645 -3.43 8.66 13.25
CA TYR A 645 -4.04 8.02 14.41
C TYR A 645 -4.32 6.54 14.21
N SER A 646 -4.39 6.08 12.94
CA SER A 646 -4.65 4.68 12.62
C SER A 646 -3.60 4.03 11.70
N GLY A 647 -2.84 4.81 10.94
CA GLY A 647 -1.73 4.38 10.09
C GLY A 647 -2.12 3.92 8.68
N TYR A 648 -3.17 3.13 8.53
CA TYR A 648 -3.55 2.55 7.22
C TYR A 648 -4.54 3.38 6.41
N ALA A 649 -5.45 4.09 7.09
CA ALA A 649 -6.49 4.84 6.40
C ALA A 649 -5.89 5.97 5.55
N SER A 650 -6.54 6.25 4.41
CA SER A 650 -6.20 7.40 3.56
C SER A 650 -6.88 8.66 4.08
N TRP A 651 -6.08 9.67 4.39
CA TRP A 651 -6.58 11.01 4.60
C TRP A 651 -6.41 11.85 3.34
N THR A 652 -7.53 12.25 2.76
CA THR A 652 -7.56 13.25 1.69
C THR A 652 -7.71 14.63 2.31
N LEU A 653 -6.92 15.61 1.85
CA LEU A 653 -6.79 16.94 2.43
C LEU A 653 -6.38 16.87 3.91
N PRO A 654 -5.23 16.24 4.20
CA PRO A 654 -4.87 15.75 5.52
C PRO A 654 -4.76 16.82 6.60
N ALA A 655 -4.40 18.05 6.25
CA ALA A 655 -4.31 19.13 7.21
C ALA A 655 -5.67 19.48 7.82
N PHE A 656 -6.72 19.52 7.01
CA PHE A 656 -8.08 19.73 7.50
C PHE A 656 -8.64 18.50 8.24
N GLN A 657 -8.28 17.28 7.79
CA GLN A 657 -8.63 16.05 8.52
C GLN A 657 -8.01 16.05 9.93
N TYR A 658 -6.76 16.53 10.05
CA TYR A 658 -6.08 16.63 11.33
C TYR A 658 -6.78 17.61 12.28
N GLU A 659 -7.15 18.81 11.80
CA GLU A 659 -7.93 19.77 12.60
C GLU A 659 -9.28 19.16 13.02
N ALA A 660 -9.98 18.50 12.10
CA ALA A 660 -11.26 17.85 12.39
C ALA A 660 -11.14 16.71 13.43
N ALA A 661 -10.13 15.86 13.33
CA ALA A 661 -9.87 14.77 14.27
C ALA A 661 -9.58 15.30 15.69
N ASN A 662 -8.93 16.47 15.79
CA ASN A 662 -8.66 17.15 17.06
C ASN A 662 -9.76 18.11 17.48
N LYS A 663 -10.84 18.24 16.71
CA LYS A 663 -11.92 19.23 16.92
C LYS A 663 -11.39 20.66 17.09
N SER A 664 -10.33 20.99 16.37
CA SER A 664 -9.62 22.27 16.40
C SER A 664 -10.07 23.17 15.26
N THR A 665 -10.15 24.46 15.52
CA THR A 665 -10.40 25.51 14.53
C THR A 665 -9.19 26.43 14.37
N THR A 666 -8.14 26.21 15.15
CA THR A 666 -7.01 27.13 15.35
C THR A 666 -6.28 27.46 14.05
N ASN A 667 -6.01 26.46 13.20
CA ASN A 667 -5.21 26.64 12.01
C ASN A 667 -6.03 26.60 10.71
N LEU A 668 -7.37 26.54 10.78
CA LEU A 668 -8.22 26.40 9.59
C LEU A 668 -7.97 27.52 8.55
N LYS A 669 -7.80 28.78 8.98
CA LYS A 669 -7.52 29.90 8.07
C LYS A 669 -6.13 29.83 7.43
N MET A 670 -5.13 29.38 8.18
CA MET A 670 -3.77 29.15 7.64
C MET A 670 -3.82 28.04 6.56
N TRP A 671 -4.51 26.95 6.86
CA TRP A 671 -4.66 25.84 5.90
C TRP A 671 -5.48 26.26 4.68
N GLU A 672 -6.57 27.02 4.86
CA GLU A 672 -7.34 27.57 3.74
C GLU A 672 -6.41 28.29 2.74
N GLN A 673 -5.53 29.17 3.25
CA GLN A 673 -4.61 29.92 2.39
C GLN A 673 -3.64 28.99 1.66
N LYS A 674 -3.04 28.01 2.36
CA LYS A 674 -2.12 27.02 1.73
C LYS A 674 -2.79 26.20 0.63
N TYR A 675 -4.03 25.79 0.83
CA TYR A 675 -4.79 25.05 -0.19
C TYR A 675 -5.19 25.97 -1.37
N LEU A 676 -5.61 27.19 -1.11
CA LEU A 676 -5.88 28.17 -2.18
C LEU A 676 -4.63 28.45 -3.00
N ASP A 677 -3.47 28.58 -2.37
CA ASP A 677 -2.19 28.77 -3.06
C ASP A 677 -1.82 27.55 -3.92
N ALA A 678 -2.01 26.32 -3.39
CA ALA A 678 -1.77 25.11 -4.16
C ALA A 678 -2.70 24.97 -5.35
N ILE A 679 -4.00 25.22 -5.17
CA ILE A 679 -5.00 25.29 -6.25
C ILE A 679 -4.61 26.36 -7.30
N GLY A 680 -4.17 27.52 -6.84
CA GLY A 680 -3.71 28.60 -7.70
C GLY A 680 -2.49 28.22 -8.56
N ARG A 681 -1.47 27.56 -7.96
CA ARG A 681 -0.32 27.04 -8.68
C ARG A 681 -0.72 26.00 -9.72
N LEU A 682 -1.60 25.04 -9.34
CA LEU A 682 -2.11 24.01 -10.24
C LEU A 682 -2.89 24.63 -11.42
N LYS A 683 -3.74 25.61 -11.16
CA LYS A 683 -4.47 26.36 -12.18
C LYS A 683 -3.51 27.06 -13.16
N THR A 684 -2.49 27.73 -12.67
CA THR A 684 -1.47 28.40 -13.50
C THR A 684 -0.75 27.41 -14.42
N LYS A 685 -0.43 26.21 -13.92
CA LYS A 685 0.15 25.12 -14.73
C LYS A 685 -0.80 24.70 -15.84
N MET A 686 -2.09 24.48 -15.54
CA MET A 686 -3.10 24.14 -16.55
C MET A 686 -3.28 25.23 -17.62
N GLU A 687 -3.26 26.50 -17.22
CA GLU A 687 -3.31 27.63 -18.15
C GLU A 687 -2.07 27.69 -19.04
N THR A 688 -0.88 27.41 -18.49
CA THR A 688 0.37 27.33 -19.26
C THR A 688 0.31 26.19 -20.27
N ILE A 689 -0.13 25.00 -19.88
CA ILE A 689 -0.33 23.86 -20.76
C ILE A 689 -1.33 24.22 -21.88
N THR A 690 -2.43 24.88 -21.55
CA THR A 690 -3.45 25.32 -22.53
C THR A 690 -2.89 26.27 -23.55
N LYS A 691 -2.02 27.21 -23.14
CA LYS A 691 -1.33 28.14 -24.07
C LYS A 691 -0.34 27.43 -25.00
N LEU A 692 0.39 26.45 -24.47
CA LEU A 692 1.32 25.63 -25.24
C LEU A 692 0.60 24.70 -26.23
N ALA A 693 -0.61 24.28 -25.91
CA ALA A 693 -1.40 23.36 -26.75
C ALA A 693 -2.09 24.06 -27.93
N LYS A 694 -2.34 25.36 -27.85
CA LYS A 694 -2.89 26.22 -28.93
C LYS A 694 -1.80 26.75 -29.86
#